data_cf9c3bf4a9117af05474fa2abdbbb170
#
_entry.id   cf9c3bf4a9117af05474fa2abdbbb170
#
_cell.length_a   1.000
_cell.length_b   1.000
_cell.length_c   1.000
_cell.angle_alpha   90.00
_cell.angle_beta   90.00
_cell.angle_gamma   90.00
#
_symmetry.space_group_name_H-M   'P 1'
#
loop_
_entity.id
_entity.type
_entity.pdbx_description
1 polymer ?
#
loop_
_entity_poly.entity_id
_entity_poly.type
_entity_poly.pdbx_seq_one_letter_code
_entity_poly.pdbx_strand_id
1 'polypeptide(L)'
;MRGYRSEKFPSGIDLDEAEYISSLVPSERGFLWSLSDCFNGNEEKGRKPNKKFIEAVNKYYGLKDILLGIEGLISNRSIHASGVGFYDNDNPYDEACFMKAKDGSIITQWSLHDQEYAGTTKVDILVTQQMDIMAQCIKLLQENNKIEPELTLRQAYDKYVSPDVLPMNDDKLWDAIDSTDILALFQLVSDVGSQTVKKLLPRDIETLNDCNGIMRLMADDSGETPTDRYVRLMNHPEQWDKEMDSYGLTKEEQSVIKEYIRNGVLIDQETLMRIVMDDRICGFSLSESNSARKIVAKKHMDEIPLLHQKVLDRATSPAMGKYIWFLLQPSMGYSFSSIHGTSYSYIAVQAAYLATYFPSVYWNTAYLRVISGLDEDDSTNYVKTAAGVGDVISHGITVKPIDINRSNYLFEPDEATNSILYGMKALTGVGGEIISDIVDKRPYKSFEDFCDRTTANRTAILALIKGGAFDEFGDRKEVMEKYIRTVSEPKKRITLQNFKGLLDFSLIPENLSFQKRLFIFNKALRAQKKVGEYYIINYNYYDFYSQFFDTDLLEPVEGTLGIPCKTWQKLYTKGMEPAKSYFKDNQEQILDRYNQVLFQEQWNKYAAGTISSWEMDSLGYYYHDHELARVNKTWYNIVPFNSLSSEPVVVKTFRRNGRDFPIFELTSIAGTVIGKNNTKATINLLTEDSGVVTVKFSLDYFAKYNRRISEDEGGVSKVKEQGWFQRGTMLIVHGFRRGDMFVEKTYRKTKAHGLYKITSIGNGGNMTFTHLRYGEIEKE
;
A
#
# COMPACT_ATOMS: atom_id res chain seq x y z
N MET A 1 2.26 15.58 -19.18
CA MET A 1 3.73 15.44 -19.19
C MET A 1 4.22 14.24 -20.01
N ARG A 2 3.73 13.03 -19.82
CA ARG A 2 4.17 11.83 -20.60
C ARG A 2 4.03 11.96 -22.11
N GLY A 3 3.05 12.70 -22.62
CA GLY A 3 2.85 12.98 -24.04
C GLY A 3 3.75 14.07 -24.63
N TYR A 4 4.51 14.77 -23.80
CA TYR A 4 5.47 15.79 -24.26
C TYR A 4 6.55 15.18 -25.17
N ARG A 5 6.85 15.86 -26.29
CA ARG A 5 7.90 15.46 -27.23
C ARG A 5 8.65 16.69 -27.69
N SER A 6 9.95 16.58 -27.85
CA SER A 6 10.81 17.59 -28.44
C SER A 6 12.03 16.93 -29.10
N GLU A 7 12.80 17.68 -29.89
CA GLU A 7 14.05 17.17 -30.48
C GLU A 7 15.01 16.59 -29.44
N LYS A 8 15.14 17.26 -28.27
CA LYS A 8 15.98 16.82 -27.16
C LYS A 8 15.39 15.62 -26.40
N PHE A 9 14.08 15.47 -26.40
CA PHE A 9 13.35 14.40 -25.66
C PHE A 9 12.34 13.70 -26.61
N PRO A 10 12.80 12.96 -27.62
CA PRO A 10 11.92 12.35 -28.63
C PRO A 10 11.03 11.24 -28.03
N SER A 11 11.51 10.57 -26.99
CA SER A 11 10.75 9.55 -26.24
C SER A 11 9.79 10.14 -25.19
N GLY A 12 9.86 11.47 -24.99
CA GLY A 12 9.07 12.18 -23.98
C GLY A 12 9.68 12.18 -22.59
N ILE A 13 8.89 12.65 -21.64
CA ILE A 13 9.26 12.63 -20.22
C ILE A 13 8.91 11.24 -19.68
N ASP A 14 9.86 10.57 -19.03
CA ASP A 14 9.60 9.26 -18.47
C ASP A 14 8.61 9.33 -17.29
N LEU A 15 8.08 8.18 -16.87
CA LEU A 15 7.03 8.13 -15.85
C LEU A 15 7.54 8.67 -14.51
N ASP A 16 8.72 8.26 -14.08
CA ASP A 16 9.28 8.63 -12.77
C ASP A 16 9.53 10.15 -12.67
N GLU A 17 10.03 10.76 -13.76
CA GLU A 17 10.24 12.23 -13.83
C GLU A 17 8.90 12.98 -13.92
N ALA A 18 7.91 12.45 -14.65
CA ALA A 18 6.58 13.05 -14.72
C ALA A 18 5.86 13.00 -13.35
N GLU A 19 5.97 11.89 -12.62
CA GLU A 19 5.46 11.76 -11.25
C GLU A 19 6.20 12.69 -10.29
N TYR A 20 7.52 12.80 -10.42
CA TYR A 20 8.31 13.74 -9.62
C TYR A 20 7.84 15.18 -9.81
N ILE A 21 7.72 15.65 -11.07
CA ILE A 21 7.25 17.01 -11.36
C ILE A 21 5.84 17.23 -10.78
N SER A 22 4.94 16.25 -10.94
CA SER A 22 3.58 16.34 -10.40
C SER A 22 3.58 16.41 -8.87
N SER A 23 4.47 15.68 -8.20
CA SER A 23 4.57 15.66 -6.74
C SER A 23 5.06 16.99 -6.13
N LEU A 24 5.67 17.85 -6.94
CA LEU A 24 6.12 19.18 -6.51
C LEU A 24 4.98 20.21 -6.41
N VAL A 25 3.80 19.90 -6.95
CA VAL A 25 2.61 20.78 -6.81
C VAL A 25 2.13 20.71 -5.35
N PRO A 26 2.14 21.83 -4.59
CA PRO A 26 1.70 21.82 -3.21
C PRO A 26 0.20 21.53 -3.07
N SER A 27 -0.19 20.97 -1.94
CA SER A 27 -1.60 20.83 -1.55
C SER A 27 -1.87 21.59 -0.25
N GLU A 28 -3.06 22.12 -0.14
CA GLU A 28 -3.55 22.81 1.05
C GLU A 28 -4.97 22.32 1.35
N ARG A 29 -5.21 21.83 2.56
CA ARG A 29 -6.50 21.23 3.00
C ARG A 29 -7.02 20.13 2.05
N GLY A 30 -6.13 19.36 1.43
CA GLY A 30 -6.49 18.28 0.49
C GLY A 30 -6.66 18.71 -0.97
N PHE A 31 -6.57 20.00 -1.28
CA PHE A 31 -6.65 20.53 -2.66
C PHE A 31 -5.28 20.94 -3.17
N LEU A 32 -4.96 20.55 -4.40
CA LEU A 32 -3.74 20.99 -5.07
C LEU A 32 -3.81 22.49 -5.38
N TRP A 33 -2.66 23.16 -5.33
CA TRP A 33 -2.57 24.54 -5.84
C TRP A 33 -2.83 24.54 -7.36
N SER A 34 -3.38 25.64 -7.87
CA SER A 34 -3.40 25.87 -9.30
C SER A 34 -1.97 25.95 -9.85
N LEU A 35 -1.77 25.55 -11.09
CA LEU A 35 -0.45 25.67 -11.73
C LEU A 35 -0.05 27.16 -11.84
N SER A 36 -1.02 28.04 -12.06
CA SER A 36 -0.78 29.48 -12.03
C SER A 36 -0.22 29.93 -10.67
N ASP A 37 -0.79 29.50 -9.54
CA ASP A 37 -0.26 29.80 -8.20
C ASP A 37 1.14 29.22 -8.01
N CYS A 38 1.43 28.05 -8.60
CA CYS A 38 2.76 27.42 -8.55
C CYS A 38 3.82 28.23 -9.30
N PHE A 39 3.47 28.80 -10.46
CA PHE A 39 4.41 29.60 -11.28
C PHE A 39 4.54 31.02 -10.80
N ASN A 40 3.44 31.70 -10.46
CA ASN A 40 3.41 33.12 -10.24
C ASN A 40 3.26 33.49 -8.75
N GLY A 41 2.81 32.56 -7.92
CA GLY A 41 2.36 32.84 -6.56
C GLY A 41 0.93 33.40 -6.55
N ASN A 42 0.42 33.68 -5.35
CA ASN A 42 -0.89 34.29 -5.13
C ASN A 42 -0.84 35.05 -3.79
N GLU A 43 -0.82 36.37 -3.84
CA GLU A 43 -0.67 37.20 -2.66
C GLU A 43 -1.91 37.14 -1.73
N GLU A 44 -3.11 37.09 -2.27
CA GLU A 44 -4.35 36.95 -1.50
C GLU A 44 -4.38 35.68 -0.66
N LYS A 45 -3.82 34.59 -1.20
CA LYS A 45 -3.70 33.30 -0.51
C LYS A 45 -2.38 33.12 0.25
N GLY A 46 -1.52 34.14 0.26
CA GLY A 46 -0.19 34.06 0.88
C GLY A 46 0.76 33.06 0.23
N ARG A 47 0.54 32.69 -1.04
CA ARG A 47 1.32 31.68 -1.77
C ARG A 47 2.46 32.32 -2.52
N LYS A 48 3.68 31.78 -2.35
CA LYS A 48 4.87 32.19 -3.12
C LYS A 48 5.11 31.24 -4.28
N PRO A 49 5.72 31.70 -5.41
CA PRO A 49 6.09 30.83 -6.52
C PRO A 49 6.92 29.61 -6.05
N ASN A 50 6.59 28.43 -6.55
CA ASN A 50 7.30 27.20 -6.19
C ASN A 50 8.55 27.04 -7.06
N LYS A 51 9.70 27.49 -6.57
CA LYS A 51 10.97 27.47 -7.30
C LYS A 51 11.34 26.07 -7.82
N LYS A 52 11.15 25.02 -7.00
CA LYS A 52 11.52 23.64 -7.41
C LYS A 52 10.65 23.12 -8.54
N PHE A 53 9.34 23.40 -8.50
CA PHE A 53 8.42 23.07 -9.57
C PHE A 53 8.78 23.82 -10.86
N ILE A 54 9.04 25.13 -10.76
CA ILE A 54 9.45 25.96 -11.90
C ILE A 54 10.75 25.45 -12.53
N GLU A 55 11.77 25.14 -11.71
CA GLU A 55 13.06 24.60 -12.17
C GLU A 55 12.88 23.25 -12.88
N ALA A 56 12.05 22.36 -12.31
CA ALA A 56 11.78 21.04 -12.89
C ALA A 56 11.05 21.14 -14.23
N VAL A 57 10.04 22.01 -14.35
CA VAL A 57 9.29 22.23 -15.59
C VAL A 57 10.15 22.90 -16.65
N ASN A 58 10.98 23.88 -16.28
CA ASN A 58 11.82 24.64 -17.21
C ASN A 58 12.94 23.81 -17.87
N LYS A 59 13.23 22.61 -17.38
CA LYS A 59 14.10 21.66 -18.10
C LYS A 59 13.54 21.29 -19.47
N TYR A 60 12.24 21.43 -19.66
CA TYR A 60 11.49 21.02 -20.85
C TYR A 60 10.91 22.25 -21.52
N TYR A 61 11.52 22.65 -22.64
CA TYR A 61 11.11 23.86 -23.38
C TYR A 61 9.63 23.80 -23.81
N GLY A 62 8.87 24.84 -23.49
CA GLY A 62 7.43 24.94 -23.81
C GLY A 62 6.49 24.12 -22.94
N LEU A 63 7.01 23.29 -22.00
CA LEU A 63 6.15 22.46 -21.12
C LEU A 63 5.23 23.31 -20.22
N LYS A 64 5.71 24.48 -19.76
CA LYS A 64 4.91 25.42 -18.95
C LYS A 64 3.62 25.82 -19.65
N ASP A 65 3.73 26.22 -20.93
CA ASP A 65 2.60 26.73 -21.69
C ASP A 65 1.56 25.61 -21.98
N ILE A 66 2.07 24.41 -22.27
CA ILE A 66 1.24 23.22 -22.43
C ILE A 66 0.49 22.91 -21.13
N LEU A 67 1.16 22.92 -19.99
CA LEU A 67 0.54 22.61 -18.70
C LEU A 67 -0.54 23.64 -18.34
N LEU A 68 -0.28 24.93 -18.50
CA LEU A 68 -1.26 25.99 -18.28
C LEU A 68 -2.43 25.91 -19.26
N GLY A 69 -2.19 25.53 -20.51
CA GLY A 69 -3.24 25.40 -21.51
C GLY A 69 -4.18 24.21 -21.31
N ILE A 70 -3.76 23.18 -20.58
CA ILE A 70 -4.60 22.00 -20.28
C ILE A 70 -5.20 22.04 -18.87
N GLU A 71 -4.75 22.96 -18.01
CA GLU A 71 -5.32 23.12 -16.68
C GLU A 71 -6.79 23.53 -16.75
N GLY A 72 -7.65 22.86 -16.00
CA GLY A 72 -9.09 23.11 -16.00
C GLY A 72 -9.87 22.34 -17.07
N LEU A 73 -9.20 21.68 -18.02
CA LEU A 73 -9.89 20.80 -18.97
C LEU A 73 -10.33 19.50 -18.26
N ILE A 74 -11.47 18.98 -18.70
CA ILE A 74 -11.98 17.69 -18.20
C ILE A 74 -11.03 16.57 -18.66
N SER A 75 -10.39 15.88 -17.72
CA SER A 75 -9.48 14.77 -18.01
C SER A 75 -10.21 13.44 -18.21
N ASN A 76 -11.21 13.15 -17.38
CA ASN A 76 -12.07 11.97 -17.48
C ASN A 76 -13.38 12.21 -16.73
N ARG A 77 -14.31 11.30 -16.92
CA ARG A 77 -15.50 11.13 -16.08
C ARG A 77 -15.49 9.71 -15.55
N SER A 78 -15.97 9.55 -14.32
CA SER A 78 -16.04 8.26 -13.65
C SER A 78 -17.38 8.10 -12.97
N ILE A 79 -17.76 6.85 -12.72
CA ILE A 79 -18.90 6.53 -11.88
C ILE A 79 -18.65 7.03 -10.45
N HIS A 80 -19.69 7.51 -9.77
CA HIS A 80 -19.61 7.82 -8.34
C HIS A 80 -19.60 6.50 -7.55
N ALA A 81 -18.79 6.43 -6.49
CA ALA A 81 -18.60 5.19 -5.73
C ALA A 81 -19.88 4.69 -5.04
N SER A 82 -20.79 5.60 -4.66
CA SER A 82 -21.99 5.28 -3.87
C SER A 82 -23.25 6.02 -4.33
N GLY A 83 -23.10 7.11 -5.08
CA GLY A 83 -24.22 7.98 -5.42
C GLY A 83 -25.08 7.45 -6.55
N VAL A 84 -26.37 7.24 -6.26
CA VAL A 84 -27.40 6.84 -7.23
C VAL A 84 -28.42 7.96 -7.37
N GLY A 85 -28.67 8.39 -8.60
CA GLY A 85 -29.73 9.36 -8.92
C GLY A 85 -31.08 8.69 -9.01
N PHE A 86 -32.09 9.26 -8.36
CA PHE A 86 -33.48 8.85 -8.46
C PHE A 86 -34.27 9.89 -9.26
N TYR A 87 -35.06 9.42 -10.20
CA TYR A 87 -35.86 10.22 -11.11
C TYR A 87 -37.34 9.88 -10.91
N ASP A 88 -38.22 10.86 -11.04
CA ASP A 88 -39.65 10.68 -10.83
C ASP A 88 -40.32 9.96 -12.02
N ASN A 89 -39.66 9.92 -13.18
CA ASN A 89 -40.19 9.33 -14.40
C ASN A 89 -39.69 7.88 -14.55
N ASP A 90 -40.53 7.00 -15.09
CA ASP A 90 -40.18 5.61 -15.43
C ASP A 90 -39.04 5.53 -16.47
N ASN A 91 -38.88 6.56 -17.27
CA ASN A 91 -37.79 6.68 -18.23
C ASN A 91 -36.86 7.85 -17.87
N PRO A 92 -35.74 7.60 -17.18
CA PRO A 92 -34.81 8.66 -16.76
C PRO A 92 -34.15 9.41 -17.92
N TYR A 93 -34.19 8.84 -19.15
CA TYR A 93 -33.65 9.49 -20.33
C TYR A 93 -34.47 10.70 -20.79
N ASP A 94 -35.70 10.82 -20.34
CA ASP A 94 -36.53 11.99 -20.64
C ASP A 94 -36.21 13.19 -19.73
N GLU A 95 -35.51 12.93 -18.60
CA GLU A 95 -35.21 13.95 -17.60
C GLU A 95 -33.74 14.36 -17.59
N ALA A 96 -32.83 13.46 -17.95
CA ALA A 96 -31.39 13.69 -17.84
C ALA A 96 -30.59 13.15 -19.04
N CYS A 97 -29.40 13.75 -19.22
CA CYS A 97 -28.44 13.27 -20.20
C CYS A 97 -27.54 12.20 -19.60
N PHE A 98 -27.37 11.08 -20.29
CA PHE A 98 -26.57 9.94 -19.87
C PHE A 98 -25.41 9.67 -20.82
N MET A 99 -24.42 8.93 -20.31
CA MET A 99 -23.28 8.42 -21.06
C MET A 99 -22.83 7.07 -20.54
N LYS A 100 -22.04 6.35 -21.30
CA LYS A 100 -21.36 5.13 -20.85
C LYS A 100 -20.02 5.48 -20.22
N ALA A 101 -19.75 4.96 -19.03
CA ALA A 101 -18.42 4.94 -18.42
C ALA A 101 -17.52 3.92 -19.13
N LYS A 102 -16.23 3.85 -18.75
CA LYS A 102 -15.26 2.93 -19.39
C LYS A 102 -15.59 1.46 -19.19
N ASP A 103 -16.20 1.11 -18.07
CA ASP A 103 -16.67 -0.24 -17.73
C ASP A 103 -18.02 -0.62 -18.36
N GLY A 104 -18.61 0.30 -19.13
CA GLY A 104 -19.91 0.13 -19.78
C GLY A 104 -21.11 0.56 -18.95
N SER A 105 -20.93 0.96 -17.69
CA SER A 105 -22.00 1.45 -16.82
C SER A 105 -22.63 2.73 -17.36
N ILE A 106 -23.95 2.88 -17.16
CA ILE A 106 -24.68 4.10 -17.51
C ILE A 106 -24.54 5.11 -16.36
N ILE A 107 -24.00 6.29 -16.67
CA ILE A 107 -23.85 7.39 -15.72
C ILE A 107 -24.45 8.66 -16.27
N THR A 108 -24.92 9.57 -15.38
CA THR A 108 -25.36 10.89 -15.80
C THR A 108 -24.17 11.74 -16.23
N GLN A 109 -24.39 12.64 -17.20
CA GLN A 109 -23.40 13.65 -17.60
C GLN A 109 -23.37 14.85 -16.64
N TRP A 110 -24.38 14.99 -15.81
CA TRP A 110 -24.56 16.11 -14.89
C TRP A 110 -23.68 15.99 -13.67
N SER A 111 -23.21 17.12 -13.14
CA SER A 111 -22.61 17.21 -11.83
C SER A 111 -23.68 17.13 -10.72
N LEU A 112 -23.26 17.00 -9.47
CA LEU A 112 -24.19 17.04 -8.33
C LEU A 112 -25.05 18.33 -8.33
N HIS A 113 -24.43 19.49 -8.59
CA HIS A 113 -25.14 20.76 -8.63
C HIS A 113 -26.18 20.83 -9.76
N ASP A 114 -25.86 20.28 -10.92
CA ASP A 114 -26.79 20.24 -12.05
C ASP A 114 -27.99 19.35 -11.71
N GLN A 115 -27.75 18.21 -11.03
CA GLN A 115 -28.80 17.30 -10.59
C GLN A 115 -29.71 17.92 -9.53
N GLU A 116 -29.12 18.58 -8.52
CA GLU A 116 -29.86 19.31 -7.48
C GLU A 116 -30.70 20.43 -8.11
N TYR A 117 -30.16 21.15 -9.09
CA TYR A 117 -30.86 22.20 -9.82
C TYR A 117 -32.05 21.66 -10.62
N ALA A 118 -31.87 20.48 -11.24
CA ALA A 118 -32.92 19.78 -11.99
C ALA A 118 -33.98 19.12 -11.10
N GLY A 119 -33.80 19.11 -9.78
CA GLY A 119 -34.72 18.49 -8.81
C GLY A 119 -34.50 16.98 -8.60
N THR A 120 -33.44 16.39 -9.17
CA THR A 120 -33.14 14.98 -9.00
C THR A 120 -32.66 14.68 -7.56
N THR A 121 -33.19 13.64 -6.96
CA THR A 121 -32.74 13.16 -5.66
C THR A 121 -31.56 12.22 -5.80
N LYS A 122 -30.44 12.54 -5.14
CA LYS A 122 -29.28 11.67 -5.01
C LYS A 122 -29.32 10.92 -3.68
N VAL A 123 -29.20 9.61 -3.72
CA VAL A 123 -29.06 8.76 -2.53
C VAL A 123 -27.67 8.12 -2.57
N ASP A 124 -26.93 8.21 -1.47
CA ASP A 124 -25.64 7.54 -1.32
C ASP A 124 -25.84 6.17 -0.66
N ILE A 125 -25.60 5.11 -1.43
CA ILE A 125 -25.63 3.73 -0.95
C ILE A 125 -24.21 3.38 -0.53
N LEU A 126 -23.94 3.51 0.78
CA LEU A 126 -22.62 3.25 1.34
C LEU A 126 -22.44 1.75 1.59
N VAL A 127 -21.53 1.13 0.86
CA VAL A 127 -21.03 -0.22 1.16
C VAL A 127 -19.86 -0.10 2.12
N THR A 128 -19.92 -0.77 3.26
CA THR A 128 -18.83 -0.81 4.22
C THR A 128 -18.10 -2.14 4.13
N GLN A 129 -16.79 -2.09 4.18
CA GLN A 129 -15.94 -3.30 4.22
C GLN A 129 -16.31 -4.22 5.39
N GLN A 130 -16.87 -3.66 6.45
CA GLN A 130 -17.39 -4.42 7.59
C GLN A 130 -18.52 -5.39 7.20
N MET A 131 -19.43 -4.97 6.32
CA MET A 131 -20.51 -5.85 5.83
C MET A 131 -19.93 -7.00 5.00
N ASP A 132 -18.87 -6.76 4.23
CA ASP A 132 -18.19 -7.80 3.46
C ASP A 132 -17.53 -8.82 4.40
N ILE A 133 -16.88 -8.34 5.48
CA ILE A 133 -16.28 -9.23 6.50
C ILE A 133 -17.38 -10.08 7.17
N MET A 134 -18.51 -9.48 7.54
CA MET A 134 -19.65 -10.24 8.11
C MET A 134 -20.19 -11.29 7.14
N ALA A 135 -20.39 -10.92 5.87
CA ALA A 135 -20.84 -11.84 4.83
C ALA A 135 -19.85 -13.00 4.62
N GLN A 136 -18.56 -12.73 4.58
CA GLN A 136 -17.53 -13.75 4.50
C GLN A 136 -17.48 -14.64 5.75
N CYS A 137 -17.64 -14.07 6.94
CA CYS A 137 -17.71 -14.85 8.18
C CYS A 137 -18.90 -15.80 8.17
N ILE A 138 -20.09 -15.33 7.80
CA ILE A 138 -21.29 -16.17 7.68
C ILE A 138 -21.06 -17.31 6.69
N LYS A 139 -20.51 -17.04 5.50
CA LYS A 139 -20.16 -18.08 4.51
C LYS A 139 -19.20 -19.11 5.08
N LEU A 140 -18.14 -18.68 5.76
CA LEU A 140 -17.17 -19.57 6.40
C LEU A 140 -17.82 -20.45 7.48
N LEU A 141 -18.73 -19.89 8.28
CA LEU A 141 -19.47 -20.66 9.28
C LEU A 141 -20.38 -21.71 8.62
N GLN A 142 -21.02 -21.39 7.49
CA GLN A 142 -21.81 -22.34 6.69
C GLN A 142 -20.94 -23.44 6.08
N GLU A 143 -19.84 -23.08 5.41
CA GLU A 143 -18.91 -24.00 4.79
C GLU A 143 -18.33 -25.02 5.78
N ASN A 144 -18.20 -24.62 7.05
CA ASN A 144 -17.69 -25.48 8.13
C ASN A 144 -18.80 -26.06 9.05
N ASN A 145 -20.08 -26.03 8.63
CA ASN A 145 -21.24 -26.58 9.35
C ASN A 145 -21.38 -26.05 10.81
N LYS A 146 -20.98 -24.79 11.05
CA LYS A 146 -21.21 -24.12 12.34
C LYS A 146 -22.61 -23.51 12.43
N ILE A 147 -23.15 -23.19 11.28
CA ILE A 147 -24.56 -22.82 11.06
C ILE A 147 -25.08 -23.58 9.84
N GLU A 148 -26.37 -23.57 9.59
CA GLU A 148 -27.01 -24.34 8.51
C GLU A 148 -26.48 -23.90 7.14
N PRO A 149 -25.86 -24.83 6.37
CA PRO A 149 -25.26 -24.51 5.05
C PRO A 149 -26.30 -24.24 3.96
N GLU A 150 -27.56 -24.71 4.13
CA GLU A 150 -28.66 -24.55 3.17
C GLU A 150 -29.30 -23.16 3.19
N LEU A 151 -29.06 -22.36 4.23
CA LEU A 151 -29.62 -21.01 4.32
C LEU A 151 -28.97 -20.07 3.30
N THR A 152 -29.78 -19.26 2.65
CA THR A 152 -29.26 -18.12 1.92
C THR A 152 -28.53 -17.15 2.85
N LEU A 153 -27.61 -16.33 2.35
CA LEU A 153 -26.91 -15.33 3.17
C LEU A 153 -27.88 -14.43 3.95
N ARG A 154 -29.01 -14.04 3.31
CA ARG A 154 -30.04 -13.22 3.95
C ARG A 154 -30.76 -13.99 5.09
N GLN A 155 -31.11 -15.24 4.87
CA GLN A 155 -31.75 -16.07 5.92
C GLN A 155 -30.80 -16.32 7.10
N ALA A 156 -29.52 -16.58 6.82
CA ALA A 156 -28.51 -16.73 7.86
C ALA A 156 -28.32 -15.42 8.65
N TYR A 157 -28.24 -14.28 7.94
CA TYR A 157 -28.21 -12.97 8.59
C TYR A 157 -29.42 -12.73 9.49
N ASP A 158 -30.63 -12.94 8.97
CA ASP A 158 -31.88 -12.72 9.73
C ASP A 158 -31.97 -13.61 10.96
N LYS A 159 -31.46 -14.85 10.88
CA LYS A 159 -31.54 -15.83 11.98
C LYS A 159 -30.46 -15.62 13.05
N TYR A 160 -29.25 -15.19 12.68
CA TYR A 160 -28.10 -15.18 13.59
C TYR A 160 -27.56 -13.80 13.93
N VAL A 161 -27.74 -12.79 13.06
CA VAL A 161 -26.97 -11.53 13.13
C VAL A 161 -27.88 -10.29 13.10
N SER A 162 -29.18 -10.43 12.76
CA SER A 162 -30.06 -9.26 12.72
C SER A 162 -30.16 -8.61 14.10
N PRO A 163 -30.39 -7.27 14.17
CA PRO A 163 -30.53 -6.56 15.46
C PRO A 163 -31.51 -7.19 16.45
N ASP A 164 -32.56 -7.83 15.94
CA ASP A 164 -33.63 -8.40 16.75
C ASP A 164 -33.25 -9.70 17.49
N VAL A 165 -32.16 -10.36 17.04
CA VAL A 165 -31.72 -11.66 17.61
C VAL A 165 -30.45 -11.56 18.43
N LEU A 166 -29.79 -10.38 18.42
CA LEU A 166 -28.56 -10.19 19.17
C LEU A 166 -28.78 -10.24 20.69
N PRO A 167 -27.87 -10.84 21.45
CA PRO A 167 -28.01 -10.98 22.91
C PRO A 167 -27.62 -9.66 23.62
N MET A 168 -28.42 -8.60 23.41
CA MET A 168 -28.13 -7.26 23.90
C MET A 168 -28.05 -7.15 25.43
N ASN A 169 -28.56 -8.11 26.16
CA ASN A 169 -28.54 -8.15 27.64
C ASN A 169 -27.37 -9.01 28.16
N ASP A 170 -26.48 -9.50 27.31
CA ASP A 170 -25.34 -10.35 27.71
C ASP A 170 -24.10 -9.50 27.89
N ASP A 171 -23.56 -9.44 29.11
CA ASP A 171 -22.35 -8.70 29.44
C ASP A 171 -21.13 -9.16 28.61
N LYS A 172 -21.08 -10.45 28.22
CA LYS A 172 -20.03 -10.99 27.37
C LYS A 172 -19.89 -10.21 26.06
N LEU A 173 -21.02 -9.79 25.46
CA LEU A 173 -21.02 -9.01 24.22
C LEU A 173 -20.43 -7.61 24.43
N TRP A 174 -20.83 -6.93 25.50
CA TRP A 174 -20.38 -5.59 25.82
C TRP A 174 -18.93 -5.56 26.30
N ASP A 175 -18.51 -6.55 27.10
CA ASP A 175 -17.11 -6.69 27.53
C ASP A 175 -16.17 -6.90 26.33
N ALA A 176 -16.63 -7.62 25.31
CA ALA A 176 -15.89 -7.78 24.06
C ALA A 176 -15.75 -6.44 23.30
N ILE A 177 -16.79 -5.60 23.30
CA ILE A 177 -16.74 -4.25 22.71
C ILE A 177 -15.82 -3.34 23.53
N ASP A 178 -15.90 -3.38 24.87
CA ASP A 178 -15.08 -2.57 25.78
C ASP A 178 -13.60 -2.90 25.67
N SER A 179 -13.26 -4.18 25.42
CA SER A 179 -11.88 -4.60 25.19
C SER A 179 -11.25 -3.90 24.00
N THR A 180 -12.08 -3.56 22.98
CA THR A 180 -11.66 -3.06 21.66
C THR A 180 -10.64 -3.96 20.94
N ASP A 181 -10.54 -5.23 21.37
CA ASP A 181 -9.60 -6.24 20.88
C ASP A 181 -10.24 -7.15 19.81
N ILE A 182 -11.04 -6.56 18.94
CA ILE A 182 -11.69 -7.24 17.81
C ILE A 182 -11.24 -6.55 16.53
N LEU A 183 -10.67 -7.33 15.60
CA LEU A 183 -10.24 -6.81 14.30
C LEU A 183 -11.43 -6.22 13.54
N ALA A 184 -11.20 -5.06 12.96
CA ALA A 184 -12.19 -4.33 12.17
C ALA A 184 -13.48 -4.00 12.95
N LEU A 185 -13.42 -3.79 14.27
CA LEU A 185 -14.57 -3.28 15.03
C LEU A 185 -14.88 -1.85 14.55
N PHE A 186 -15.98 -1.73 13.80
CA PHE A 186 -16.23 -0.56 12.97
C PHE A 186 -16.22 0.76 13.75
N GLN A 187 -15.41 1.72 13.27
CA GLN A 187 -15.16 3.05 13.86
C GLN A 187 -14.50 3.07 15.25
N LEU A 188 -14.49 1.97 15.99
CA LEU A 188 -14.03 1.89 17.37
C LEU A 188 -12.56 1.46 17.50
N VAL A 189 -11.92 1.00 16.42
CA VAL A 189 -10.51 0.58 16.41
C VAL A 189 -9.49 1.74 16.37
N SER A 190 -9.92 2.98 16.12
CA SER A 190 -9.03 4.13 16.19
C SER A 190 -8.64 4.43 17.65
N ASP A 191 -7.45 5.01 17.87
CA ASP A 191 -7.00 5.38 19.23
C ASP A 191 -8.07 6.19 20.00
N VAL A 192 -8.67 7.17 19.33
CA VAL A 192 -9.71 8.01 19.94
C VAL A 192 -10.98 7.19 20.21
N GLY A 193 -11.39 6.34 19.26
CA GLY A 193 -12.57 5.46 19.41
C GLY A 193 -12.38 4.48 20.55
N SER A 194 -11.26 3.77 20.59
CA SER A 194 -10.92 2.82 21.65
C SER A 194 -10.88 3.48 23.04
N GLN A 195 -10.23 4.64 23.15
CA GLN A 195 -10.18 5.38 24.41
C GLN A 195 -11.58 5.85 24.84
N THR A 196 -12.42 6.29 23.91
CA THR A 196 -13.78 6.73 24.21
C THR A 196 -14.63 5.58 24.73
N VAL A 197 -14.60 4.41 24.06
CA VAL A 197 -15.32 3.20 24.50
C VAL A 197 -14.86 2.77 25.90
N LYS A 198 -13.55 2.70 26.15
CA LYS A 198 -12.96 2.35 27.46
C LYS A 198 -13.30 3.31 28.58
N LYS A 199 -13.62 4.58 28.26
CA LYS A 199 -14.05 5.58 29.24
C LYS A 199 -15.57 5.55 29.50
N LEU A 200 -16.38 5.33 28.46
CA LEU A 200 -17.84 5.33 28.56
C LEU A 200 -18.41 3.97 28.96
N LEU A 201 -17.73 2.84 28.65
CA LEU A 201 -18.14 1.45 28.95
C LEU A 201 -19.61 1.19 28.53
N PRO A 202 -19.95 1.27 27.25
CA PRO A 202 -21.32 1.15 26.77
C PRO A 202 -21.95 -0.22 27.15
N ARG A 203 -23.23 -0.20 27.51
CA ARG A 203 -24.04 -1.41 27.79
C ARG A 203 -25.34 -1.44 26.99
N ASP A 204 -25.50 -0.50 26.08
CA ASP A 204 -26.65 -0.39 25.18
C ASP A 204 -26.26 0.37 23.90
N ILE A 205 -27.13 0.28 22.89
CA ILE A 205 -26.91 0.92 21.58
C ILE A 205 -26.84 2.46 21.69
N GLU A 206 -27.59 3.06 22.60
CA GLU A 206 -27.63 4.51 22.73
C GLU A 206 -26.31 5.03 23.24
N THR A 207 -25.75 4.41 24.29
CA THR A 207 -24.44 4.76 24.82
C THR A 207 -23.31 4.50 23.82
N LEU A 208 -23.41 3.40 23.04
CA LEU A 208 -22.46 3.11 21.97
C LEU A 208 -22.56 4.13 20.83
N ASN A 209 -23.77 4.60 20.51
CA ASN A 209 -23.96 5.69 19.56
C ASN A 209 -23.38 7.02 20.07
N ASP A 210 -23.54 7.30 21.37
CA ASP A 210 -22.89 8.46 22.00
C ASP A 210 -21.35 8.37 21.86
N CYS A 211 -20.73 7.19 22.04
CA CYS A 211 -19.30 7.00 21.77
C CYS A 211 -18.93 7.38 20.33
N ASN A 212 -19.71 6.95 19.34
CA ASN A 212 -19.49 7.24 17.92
C ASN A 212 -19.61 8.75 17.58
N GLY A 213 -20.49 9.46 18.26
CA GLY A 213 -20.71 10.89 18.05
C GLY A 213 -19.68 11.76 18.77
N ILE A 214 -19.47 11.49 20.05
CA ILE A 214 -18.71 12.36 20.97
C ILE A 214 -17.21 12.43 20.61
N MET A 215 -16.62 11.33 20.13
CA MET A 215 -15.20 11.30 19.73
C MET A 215 -14.86 12.22 18.58
N ARG A 216 -15.84 12.82 17.92
CA ARG A 216 -15.68 13.70 16.76
C ARG A 216 -15.86 15.19 17.09
N LEU A 217 -16.31 15.48 18.29
CA LEU A 217 -16.53 16.85 18.76
C LEU A 217 -15.20 17.52 19.15
N MET A 218 -15.17 18.83 19.11
CA MET A 218 -13.98 19.62 19.46
C MET A 218 -13.94 19.89 20.97
N ALA A 219 -12.75 19.98 21.55
CA ALA A 219 -12.55 20.45 22.92
C ALA A 219 -13.05 21.90 23.06
N ASP A 220 -13.52 22.27 24.26
CA ASP A 220 -13.92 23.59 24.58
C ASP A 220 -12.70 24.52 24.83
N ASP A 221 -12.94 25.81 25.11
CA ASP A 221 -11.90 26.79 25.36
C ASP A 221 -11.09 26.53 26.65
N SER A 222 -11.59 25.70 27.57
CA SER A 222 -10.86 25.24 28.76
C SER A 222 -9.87 24.12 28.46
N GLY A 223 -9.99 23.50 27.29
CA GLY A 223 -9.23 22.32 26.87
C GLY A 223 -9.82 21.00 27.37
N GLU A 224 -10.97 20.99 28.05
CA GLU A 224 -11.71 19.80 28.42
C GLU A 224 -12.27 19.14 27.13
N THR A 225 -12.02 17.85 26.94
CA THR A 225 -12.61 17.14 25.80
C THR A 225 -14.10 16.83 26.06
N PRO A 226 -14.95 16.79 25.01
CA PRO A 226 -16.35 16.37 25.16
C PRO A 226 -16.51 15.01 25.83
N THR A 227 -15.61 14.08 25.55
CA THR A 227 -15.57 12.75 26.19
C THR A 227 -15.32 12.87 27.71
N ASP A 228 -14.31 13.66 28.12
CA ASP A 228 -14.00 13.84 29.55
C ASP A 228 -15.13 14.56 30.27
N ARG A 229 -15.74 15.55 29.64
CA ARG A 229 -16.93 16.25 30.17
C ARG A 229 -18.11 15.28 30.34
N TYR A 230 -18.40 14.46 29.32
CA TYR A 230 -19.49 13.49 29.39
C TYR A 230 -19.29 12.52 30.56
N VAL A 231 -18.11 11.93 30.68
CA VAL A 231 -17.77 10.97 31.76
C VAL A 231 -17.82 11.66 33.13
N ARG A 232 -17.30 12.86 33.24
CA ARG A 232 -17.34 13.65 34.49
C ARG A 232 -18.76 13.89 34.93
N LEU A 233 -19.64 14.35 34.04
CA LEU A 233 -21.03 14.68 34.37
C LEU A 233 -21.90 13.43 34.50
N MET A 234 -21.54 12.32 33.88
CA MET A 234 -22.18 11.02 34.12
C MET A 234 -21.92 10.53 35.55
N ASN A 235 -20.68 10.65 36.04
CA ASN A 235 -20.29 10.23 37.38
C ASN A 235 -20.67 11.25 38.46
N HIS A 236 -20.83 12.51 38.12
CA HIS A 236 -21.12 13.64 39.03
C HIS A 236 -22.25 14.52 38.47
N PRO A 237 -23.51 14.03 38.39
CA PRO A 237 -24.62 14.79 37.83
C PRO A 237 -24.87 16.14 38.53
N GLU A 238 -24.55 16.24 39.82
CA GLU A 238 -24.68 17.48 40.62
C GLU A 238 -23.77 18.61 40.12
N GLN A 239 -22.68 18.26 39.39
CA GLN A 239 -21.82 19.28 38.79
C GLN A 239 -22.49 19.94 37.58
N TRP A 240 -23.30 19.20 36.85
CA TRP A 240 -24.07 19.74 35.75
C TRP A 240 -25.18 20.68 36.24
N ASP A 241 -25.84 20.32 37.33
CA ASP A 241 -26.84 21.22 37.99
C ASP A 241 -26.20 22.53 38.41
N LYS A 242 -25.02 22.46 39.06
CA LYS A 242 -24.26 23.66 39.49
C LYS A 242 -23.80 24.50 38.30
N GLU A 243 -23.42 23.89 37.21
CA GLU A 243 -23.06 24.61 35.99
C GLU A 243 -24.24 25.35 35.42
N MET A 244 -25.39 24.69 35.27
CA MET A 244 -26.63 25.37 34.83
C MET A 244 -27.10 26.47 35.78
N ASP A 245 -26.98 26.25 37.09
CA ASP A 245 -27.23 27.29 38.11
C ASP A 245 -26.32 28.52 37.94
N SER A 246 -25.04 28.29 37.54
CA SER A 246 -24.07 29.39 37.30
C SER A 246 -24.42 30.25 36.09
N TYR A 247 -25.14 29.72 35.10
CA TYR A 247 -25.70 30.48 33.98
C TYR A 247 -26.98 31.21 34.34
N GLY A 248 -27.57 30.91 35.51
CA GLY A 248 -28.81 31.53 36.01
C GLY A 248 -30.08 30.84 35.50
N LEU A 249 -30.01 29.58 35.11
CA LEU A 249 -31.17 28.80 34.67
C LEU A 249 -32.05 28.40 35.85
N THR A 250 -33.36 28.54 35.69
CA THR A 250 -34.32 28.00 36.65
C THR A 250 -34.37 26.44 36.64
N LYS A 251 -34.93 25.82 37.66
CA LYS A 251 -35.04 24.38 37.72
C LYS A 251 -35.93 23.79 36.61
N GLU A 252 -36.94 24.55 36.20
CA GLU A 252 -37.83 24.21 35.08
C GLU A 252 -37.02 24.26 33.77
N GLU A 253 -36.24 25.30 33.54
CA GLU A 253 -35.37 25.38 32.32
C GLU A 253 -34.34 24.29 32.29
N GLN A 254 -33.71 23.94 33.42
CA GLN A 254 -32.77 22.87 33.54
C GLN A 254 -33.44 21.51 33.19
N SER A 255 -34.67 21.28 33.67
CA SER A 255 -35.43 20.06 33.35
C SER A 255 -35.69 19.94 31.86
N VAL A 256 -36.07 21.01 31.18
CA VAL A 256 -36.28 21.06 29.72
C VAL A 256 -35.00 20.68 28.96
N ILE A 257 -33.86 21.23 29.38
CA ILE A 257 -32.56 20.88 28.71
C ILE A 257 -32.25 19.41 28.89
N LYS A 258 -32.46 18.86 30.07
CA LYS A 258 -32.21 17.42 30.37
C LYS A 258 -33.10 16.43 29.60
N GLU A 259 -34.22 16.87 29.04
CA GLU A 259 -35.05 16.07 28.14
C GLU A 259 -34.33 15.77 26.83
N TYR A 260 -33.40 16.62 26.40
CA TYR A 260 -32.70 16.51 25.12
C TYR A 260 -31.24 16.07 25.26
N ILE A 261 -30.56 16.53 26.30
CA ILE A 261 -29.12 16.41 26.48
C ILE A 261 -28.82 15.39 27.56
N ARG A 262 -27.89 14.46 27.25
CA ARG A 262 -27.34 13.54 28.22
C ARG A 262 -25.94 14.00 28.66
N ASN A 263 -25.71 13.97 29.98
CA ASN A 263 -24.41 14.28 30.58
C ASN A 263 -23.75 15.56 30.04
N GLY A 264 -24.59 16.61 29.82
CA GLY A 264 -24.14 17.95 29.49
C GLY A 264 -23.49 18.12 28.11
N VAL A 265 -23.58 17.15 27.19
CA VAL A 265 -22.96 17.24 25.86
C VAL A 265 -24.00 17.07 24.76
N LEU A 266 -24.01 18.05 23.83
CA LEU A 266 -24.82 17.98 22.62
C LEU A 266 -24.04 17.22 21.53
N ILE A 267 -24.47 16.01 21.19
CA ILE A 267 -23.68 15.08 20.41
C ILE A 267 -24.05 15.09 18.92
N ASP A 268 -25.33 15.19 18.57
CA ASP A 268 -25.83 14.93 17.23
C ASP A 268 -26.69 16.06 16.65
N GLN A 269 -26.88 16.00 15.32
CA GLN A 269 -27.61 17.00 14.54
C GLN A 269 -29.12 17.05 14.89
N GLU A 270 -29.69 15.88 15.11
CA GLU A 270 -31.14 15.75 15.39
C GLU A 270 -31.45 16.37 16.74
N THR A 271 -30.61 16.14 17.74
CA THR A 271 -30.72 16.78 19.07
C THR A 271 -30.51 18.28 18.96
N LEU A 272 -29.55 18.76 18.15
CA LEU A 272 -29.35 20.18 17.87
C LEU A 272 -30.65 20.82 17.31
N MET A 273 -31.23 20.18 16.29
CA MET A 273 -32.46 20.72 15.68
C MET A 273 -33.63 20.71 16.67
N ARG A 274 -33.82 19.59 17.39
CA ARG A 274 -34.93 19.44 18.35
C ARG A 274 -34.86 20.47 19.49
N ILE A 275 -33.67 20.69 20.05
CA ILE A 275 -33.48 21.63 21.19
C ILE A 275 -33.74 23.07 20.78
N VAL A 276 -33.32 23.52 19.59
CA VAL A 276 -33.59 24.90 19.14
C VAL A 276 -35.02 25.09 18.64
N MET A 277 -35.73 24.01 18.29
CA MET A 277 -37.12 24.07 17.84
C MET A 277 -38.13 24.14 19.01
N ASP A 278 -37.75 23.69 20.20
CA ASP A 278 -38.66 23.66 21.35
C ASP A 278 -39.05 25.10 21.74
N ASP A 279 -40.36 25.36 21.79
CA ASP A 279 -40.92 26.66 22.18
C ASP A 279 -40.52 27.10 23.60
N ARG A 280 -40.19 26.15 24.46
CA ARG A 280 -39.69 26.40 25.82
C ARG A 280 -38.21 26.84 25.81
N ILE A 281 -37.51 26.79 24.66
CA ILE A 281 -36.08 27.10 24.51
C ILE A 281 -35.89 28.26 23.53
N CYS A 282 -36.00 28.04 22.20
CA CYS A 282 -35.82 29.05 21.16
C CYS A 282 -36.99 29.17 20.17
N GLY A 283 -37.82 28.14 20.03
CA GLY A 283 -38.99 28.11 19.14
C GLY A 283 -38.64 28.34 17.66
N PHE A 284 -37.54 27.79 17.18
CA PHE A 284 -37.19 27.88 15.75
C PHE A 284 -38.15 27.04 14.93
N SER A 285 -38.50 27.50 13.72
CA SER A 285 -39.16 26.63 12.74
C SER A 285 -38.25 25.53 12.26
N LEU A 286 -38.80 24.52 11.62
CA LEU A 286 -38.02 23.42 11.00
C LEU A 286 -36.99 23.93 9.99
N SER A 287 -37.36 24.93 9.18
CA SER A 287 -36.44 25.55 8.22
C SER A 287 -35.29 26.27 8.89
N GLU A 288 -35.56 27.03 9.97
CA GLU A 288 -34.56 27.75 10.75
C GLU A 288 -33.62 26.79 11.48
N SER A 289 -34.15 25.71 12.07
CA SER A 289 -33.32 24.70 12.73
C SER A 289 -32.42 23.95 11.76
N ASN A 290 -32.92 23.63 10.55
CA ASN A 290 -32.10 23.06 9.50
C ASN A 290 -31.01 23.99 8.99
N SER A 291 -31.32 25.32 8.91
CA SER A 291 -30.29 26.33 8.59
C SER A 291 -29.23 26.41 9.70
N ALA A 292 -29.64 26.43 10.98
CA ALA A 292 -28.71 26.39 12.10
C ALA A 292 -27.80 25.16 12.06
N ARG A 293 -28.37 23.96 11.82
CA ARG A 293 -27.61 22.72 11.61
C ARG A 293 -26.58 22.85 10.49
N LYS A 294 -26.97 23.39 9.33
CA LYS A 294 -26.05 23.57 8.17
C LYS A 294 -24.91 24.54 8.52
N ILE A 295 -25.18 25.65 9.17
CA ILE A 295 -24.17 26.63 9.59
C ILE A 295 -23.16 25.98 10.54
N VAL A 296 -23.64 25.27 11.56
CA VAL A 296 -22.80 24.59 12.56
C VAL A 296 -21.96 23.48 11.87
N ALA A 297 -22.56 22.61 11.06
CA ALA A 297 -21.89 21.45 10.49
C ALA A 297 -20.88 21.81 9.36
N LYS A 298 -21.16 22.88 8.57
CA LYS A 298 -20.35 23.24 7.38
C LYS A 298 -19.32 24.33 7.62
N LYS A 299 -19.15 24.83 8.87
CA LYS A 299 -18.22 25.94 9.22
C LYS A 299 -18.45 27.23 8.39
N HIS A 300 -19.69 27.61 8.21
CA HIS A 300 -20.00 28.94 7.64
C HIS A 300 -19.63 30.02 8.65
N MET A 301 -18.33 30.30 8.81
CA MET A 301 -17.76 31.15 9.85
C MET A 301 -18.33 32.58 9.84
N ASP A 302 -18.72 33.07 8.69
CA ASP A 302 -19.38 34.36 8.46
C ASP A 302 -20.84 34.38 8.94
N GLU A 303 -21.51 33.25 8.96
CA GLU A 303 -22.91 33.14 9.41
C GLU A 303 -23.04 32.78 10.92
N ILE A 304 -21.96 32.29 11.55
CA ILE A 304 -21.95 31.92 12.97
C ILE A 304 -22.36 33.09 13.89
N PRO A 305 -21.86 34.34 13.73
CA PRO A 305 -22.28 35.47 14.56
C PRO A 305 -23.77 35.79 14.44
N LEU A 306 -24.34 35.63 13.23
CA LEU A 306 -25.77 35.86 13.01
C LEU A 306 -26.61 34.78 13.69
N LEU A 307 -26.17 33.49 13.61
CA LEU A 307 -26.84 32.41 14.33
C LEU A 307 -26.77 32.61 15.85
N HIS A 308 -25.63 33.04 16.37
CA HIS A 308 -25.46 33.31 17.79
C HIS A 308 -26.47 34.40 18.26
N GLN A 309 -26.51 35.52 17.55
CA GLN A 309 -27.46 36.57 17.88
C GLN A 309 -28.91 36.09 17.83
N LYS A 310 -29.24 35.31 16.80
CA LYS A 310 -30.58 34.74 16.64
C LYS A 310 -30.97 33.80 17.78
N VAL A 311 -30.05 32.97 18.28
CA VAL A 311 -30.28 32.10 19.44
C VAL A 311 -30.53 32.96 20.70
N LEU A 312 -29.75 34.01 20.92
CA LEU A 312 -29.93 34.91 22.05
C LEU A 312 -31.27 35.66 22.01
N ASP A 313 -31.66 36.14 20.83
CA ASP A 313 -32.90 36.92 20.63
C ASP A 313 -34.19 36.09 20.77
N ARG A 314 -34.10 34.79 20.39
CA ARG A 314 -35.25 33.89 20.37
C ARG A 314 -35.42 33.07 21.64
N ALA A 315 -34.35 32.96 22.45
CA ALA A 315 -34.40 32.19 23.68
C ALA A 315 -35.40 32.75 24.69
N THR A 316 -36.07 31.87 25.41
CA THR A 316 -37.10 32.22 26.41
C THR A 316 -36.55 33.05 27.57
N SER A 317 -35.25 32.96 27.85
CA SER A 317 -34.53 33.82 28.79
C SER A 317 -33.09 34.06 28.33
N PRO A 318 -32.46 35.18 28.80
CA PRO A 318 -31.04 35.41 28.51
C PRO A 318 -30.10 34.30 29.02
N ALA A 319 -30.46 33.66 30.13
CA ALA A 319 -29.74 32.50 30.68
C ALA A 319 -29.81 31.31 29.73
N MET A 320 -31.00 30.99 29.26
CA MET A 320 -31.26 29.92 28.29
C MET A 320 -30.45 30.13 27.00
N GLY A 321 -30.52 31.32 26.42
CA GLY A 321 -29.80 31.62 25.18
C GLY A 321 -28.29 31.45 25.30
N LYS A 322 -27.67 31.93 26.39
CA LYS A 322 -26.24 31.78 26.65
C LYS A 322 -25.85 30.30 26.83
N TYR A 323 -26.68 29.52 27.55
CA TYR A 323 -26.37 28.15 27.83
C TYR A 323 -26.57 27.26 26.59
N ILE A 324 -27.60 27.47 25.79
CA ILE A 324 -27.79 26.78 24.51
C ILE A 324 -26.64 27.08 23.58
N TRP A 325 -26.20 28.34 23.50
CA TRP A 325 -25.02 28.66 22.68
C TRP A 325 -23.76 27.95 23.15
N PHE A 326 -23.52 27.86 24.45
CA PHE A 326 -22.42 27.09 25.03
C PHE A 326 -22.47 25.63 24.62
N LEU A 327 -23.64 24.98 24.67
CA LEU A 327 -23.81 23.59 24.24
C LEU A 327 -23.57 23.38 22.73
N LEU A 328 -23.81 24.38 21.88
CA LEU A 328 -23.60 24.31 20.43
C LEU A 328 -22.13 24.40 20.03
N GLN A 329 -21.26 25.04 20.82
CA GLN A 329 -19.87 25.33 20.46
C GLN A 329 -19.04 24.11 20.13
N PRO A 330 -19.05 22.99 20.88
CA PRO A 330 -18.28 21.80 20.56
C PRO A 330 -18.66 21.14 19.22
N SER A 331 -19.89 21.34 18.76
CA SER A 331 -20.42 20.81 17.50
C SER A 331 -20.04 21.68 16.28
N MET A 332 -19.42 22.86 16.50
CA MET A 332 -19.07 23.77 15.41
C MET A 332 -17.98 23.18 14.51
N GLY A 333 -18.38 22.82 13.31
CA GLY A 333 -17.53 22.27 12.27
C GLY A 333 -17.70 20.78 12.00
N TYR A 334 -18.36 20.07 12.86
CA TYR A 334 -18.84 18.71 12.61
C TYR A 334 -19.94 18.37 13.62
N SER A 335 -21.08 17.93 13.13
CA SER A 335 -22.15 17.38 13.96
C SER A 335 -22.61 16.06 13.35
N PHE A 336 -22.67 15.02 14.16
CA PHE A 336 -22.96 13.65 13.72
C PHE A 336 -24.47 13.42 13.59
N SER A 337 -24.91 12.56 12.67
CA SER A 337 -26.30 12.15 12.60
C SER A 337 -26.54 10.97 13.53
N SER A 338 -27.51 11.08 14.43
CA SER A 338 -27.88 10.02 15.37
C SER A 338 -28.35 8.75 14.64
N ILE A 339 -29.17 8.89 13.60
CA ILE A 339 -29.68 7.74 12.81
C ILE A 339 -28.52 6.99 12.14
N HIS A 340 -27.60 7.74 11.55
CA HIS A 340 -26.40 7.18 10.95
C HIS A 340 -25.52 6.47 11.99
N GLY A 341 -25.30 7.10 13.15
CA GLY A 341 -24.53 6.54 14.24
C GLY A 341 -25.12 5.28 14.83
N THR A 342 -26.44 5.22 14.98
CA THR A 342 -27.15 4.04 15.47
C THR A 342 -26.96 2.85 14.53
N SER A 343 -27.08 3.08 13.21
CA SER A 343 -26.82 2.02 12.20
C SER A 343 -25.42 1.45 12.31
N TYR A 344 -24.41 2.32 12.46
CA TYR A 344 -23.03 1.88 12.65
C TYR A 344 -22.75 1.21 13.98
N SER A 345 -23.44 1.62 15.04
CA SER A 345 -23.36 0.97 16.34
C SER A 345 -23.87 -0.48 16.27
N TYR A 346 -24.98 -0.73 15.57
CA TYR A 346 -25.45 -2.11 15.32
C TYR A 346 -24.43 -2.91 14.52
N ILE A 347 -23.80 -2.36 13.49
CA ILE A 347 -22.75 -3.04 12.72
C ILE A 347 -21.57 -3.45 13.63
N ALA A 348 -21.17 -2.57 14.56
CA ALA A 348 -20.11 -2.88 15.52
C ALA A 348 -20.53 -4.03 16.48
N VAL A 349 -21.77 -4.01 16.98
CA VAL A 349 -22.31 -5.08 17.84
C VAL A 349 -22.39 -6.42 17.10
N GLN A 350 -22.84 -6.42 15.85
CA GLN A 350 -22.89 -7.60 14.99
C GLN A 350 -21.51 -8.21 14.76
N ALA A 351 -20.51 -7.36 14.52
CA ALA A 351 -19.11 -7.78 14.39
C ALA A 351 -18.59 -8.42 15.69
N ALA A 352 -18.85 -7.75 16.83
CA ALA A 352 -18.47 -8.27 18.15
C ALA A 352 -19.14 -9.61 18.44
N TYR A 353 -20.40 -9.76 18.10
CA TYR A 353 -21.13 -11.02 18.23
C TYR A 353 -20.47 -12.15 17.43
N LEU A 354 -20.24 -11.96 16.13
CA LEU A 354 -19.63 -12.98 15.28
C LEU A 354 -18.19 -13.34 15.73
N ALA A 355 -17.42 -12.36 16.16
CA ALA A 355 -16.06 -12.58 16.63
C ALA A 355 -15.98 -13.30 17.99
N THR A 356 -17.04 -13.21 18.83
CA THR A 356 -17.01 -13.65 20.24
C THR A 356 -17.82 -14.91 20.50
N TYR A 357 -18.91 -15.12 19.77
CA TYR A 357 -19.83 -16.26 20.00
C TYR A 357 -19.51 -17.45 19.10
N PHE A 358 -18.69 -17.26 18.08
CA PHE A 358 -18.11 -18.32 17.24
C PHE A 358 -16.59 -18.38 17.44
N PRO A 359 -15.92 -19.49 17.04
CA PRO A 359 -14.47 -19.55 17.10
C PRO A 359 -13.81 -18.38 16.34
N SER A 360 -12.95 -17.65 17.01
CA SER A 360 -12.37 -16.39 16.50
C SER A 360 -11.63 -16.53 15.17
N VAL A 361 -11.15 -17.75 14.85
CA VAL A 361 -10.48 -18.04 13.57
C VAL A 361 -11.36 -17.73 12.36
N TYR A 362 -12.71 -17.88 12.46
CA TYR A 362 -13.63 -17.59 11.35
C TYR A 362 -13.70 -16.10 11.06
N TRP A 363 -13.85 -15.26 12.09
CA TRP A 363 -13.86 -13.81 11.94
C TRP A 363 -12.53 -13.30 11.38
N ASN A 364 -11.43 -13.78 11.92
CA ASN A 364 -10.09 -13.38 11.49
C ASN A 364 -9.76 -13.85 10.06
N THR A 365 -10.24 -15.02 9.65
CA THR A 365 -10.13 -15.48 8.25
C THR A 365 -10.95 -14.62 7.31
N ALA A 366 -12.20 -14.28 7.68
CA ALA A 366 -13.06 -13.39 6.92
C ALA A 366 -12.41 -11.99 6.74
N TYR A 367 -11.84 -11.46 7.82
CA TYR A 367 -11.08 -10.22 7.80
C TYR A 367 -9.93 -10.27 6.78
N LEU A 368 -9.10 -11.33 6.82
CA LEU A 368 -7.99 -11.49 5.89
C LEU A 368 -8.46 -11.61 4.42
N ARG A 369 -9.52 -12.36 4.14
CA ARG A 369 -10.08 -12.49 2.80
C ARG A 369 -10.45 -11.14 2.23
N VAL A 370 -11.20 -10.33 2.98
CA VAL A 370 -11.71 -9.04 2.53
C VAL A 370 -10.60 -7.99 2.42
N ILE A 371 -9.75 -7.85 3.45
CA ILE A 371 -8.71 -6.80 3.44
C ILE A 371 -7.65 -7.04 2.37
N SER A 372 -7.42 -8.31 2.00
CA SER A 372 -6.48 -8.69 0.95
C SER A 372 -7.04 -8.48 -0.46
N GLY A 373 -8.34 -8.21 -0.62
CA GLY A 373 -9.01 -8.05 -1.91
C GLY A 373 -9.05 -9.36 -2.72
N LEU A 374 -9.06 -10.53 -2.06
CA LEU A 374 -8.97 -11.82 -2.74
C LEU A 374 -10.31 -12.32 -3.30
N ASP A 375 -11.43 -11.75 -2.85
CA ASP A 375 -12.80 -12.13 -3.25
C ASP A 375 -13.26 -11.50 -4.56
N GLU A 376 -12.55 -10.47 -5.04
CA GLU A 376 -12.85 -9.76 -6.27
C GLU A 376 -11.83 -10.15 -7.36
N ASP A 377 -12.20 -9.98 -8.63
CA ASP A 377 -11.29 -10.15 -9.77
C ASP A 377 -10.12 -9.16 -9.77
N ASP A 378 -10.04 -8.30 -8.76
CA ASP A 378 -9.02 -7.29 -8.58
C ASP A 378 -7.65 -7.87 -8.18
N SER A 379 -6.62 -7.10 -8.45
CA SER A 379 -5.25 -7.44 -8.10
C SER A 379 -5.06 -7.50 -6.58
N THR A 380 -4.46 -8.57 -6.08
CA THR A 380 -4.10 -8.76 -4.66
C THR A 380 -3.42 -7.52 -4.07
N ASN A 381 -3.94 -7.03 -2.95
CA ASN A 381 -3.32 -5.92 -2.23
C ASN A 381 -2.29 -6.42 -1.21
N TYR A 382 -1.08 -6.69 -1.66
CA TYR A 382 0.00 -7.25 -0.82
C TYR A 382 0.32 -6.43 0.43
N VAL A 383 0.16 -5.11 0.39
CA VAL A 383 0.40 -4.24 1.56
C VAL A 383 -0.64 -4.49 2.64
N LYS A 384 -1.91 -4.51 2.25
CA LYS A 384 -3.01 -4.81 3.16
C LYS A 384 -2.96 -6.25 3.65
N THR A 385 -2.56 -7.19 2.79
CA THR A 385 -2.37 -8.60 3.17
C THR A 385 -1.33 -8.74 4.27
N ALA A 386 -0.14 -8.14 4.09
CA ALA A 386 0.92 -8.18 5.09
C ALA A 386 0.50 -7.51 6.42
N ALA A 387 -0.18 -6.36 6.36
CA ALA A 387 -0.73 -5.70 7.54
C ALA A 387 -1.77 -6.59 8.24
N GLY A 388 -2.73 -7.13 7.48
CA GLY A 388 -3.76 -8.00 8.04
C GLY A 388 -3.23 -9.29 8.66
N VAL A 389 -2.17 -9.87 8.07
CA VAL A 389 -1.48 -11.03 8.68
C VAL A 389 -0.86 -10.63 10.03
N GLY A 390 -0.17 -9.48 10.10
CA GLY A 390 0.36 -8.94 11.34
C GLY A 390 -0.73 -8.71 12.40
N ASP A 391 -1.86 -8.12 12.00
CA ASP A 391 -3.01 -7.88 12.87
C ASP A 391 -3.56 -9.20 13.44
N VAL A 392 -3.77 -10.21 12.60
CA VAL A 392 -4.26 -11.53 13.00
C VAL A 392 -3.31 -12.24 13.96
N ILE A 393 -2.00 -12.17 13.69
CA ILE A 393 -0.97 -12.75 14.58
C ILE A 393 -0.98 -12.05 15.94
N SER A 394 -1.14 -10.72 15.98
CA SER A 394 -1.21 -9.97 17.24
C SER A 394 -2.42 -10.34 18.10
N HIS A 395 -3.48 -10.90 17.50
CA HIS A 395 -4.67 -11.44 18.17
C HIS A 395 -4.56 -12.95 18.48
N GLY A 396 -3.35 -13.51 18.46
CA GLY A 396 -3.06 -14.88 18.91
C GLY A 396 -3.45 -15.99 17.92
N ILE A 397 -3.70 -15.66 16.65
CA ILE A 397 -4.01 -16.64 15.61
C ILE A 397 -2.79 -16.82 14.71
N THR A 398 -2.32 -18.05 14.52
CA THR A 398 -1.20 -18.36 13.65
C THR A 398 -1.64 -18.35 12.19
N VAL A 399 -0.91 -17.64 11.34
CA VAL A 399 -1.07 -17.72 9.88
C VAL A 399 0.00 -18.66 9.34
N LYS A 400 -0.41 -19.84 8.88
CA LYS A 400 0.47 -20.87 8.33
C LYS A 400 0.87 -20.55 6.89
N PRO A 401 2.08 -20.93 6.44
CA PRO A 401 2.48 -20.80 5.04
C PRO A 401 1.56 -21.67 4.14
N ILE A 402 1.78 -21.57 2.85
CA ILE A 402 1.06 -22.40 1.90
C ILE A 402 1.44 -23.87 2.07
N ASP A 403 0.43 -24.71 1.93
CA ASP A 403 0.53 -26.15 1.85
C ASP A 403 -0.10 -26.60 0.52
N ILE A 404 0.68 -27.29 -0.32
CA ILE A 404 0.25 -27.65 -1.68
C ILE A 404 -0.98 -28.56 -1.68
N ASN A 405 -1.15 -29.39 -0.66
CA ASN A 405 -2.26 -30.33 -0.54
C ASN A 405 -3.46 -29.77 0.20
N ARG A 406 -3.33 -28.67 0.96
CA ARG A 406 -4.36 -28.14 1.84
C ARG A 406 -4.84 -26.74 1.47
N SER A 407 -3.93 -25.81 1.11
CA SER A 407 -4.27 -24.40 0.83
C SER A 407 -5.15 -24.31 -0.41
N ASN A 408 -6.22 -23.55 -0.34
CA ASN A 408 -7.14 -23.28 -1.44
C ASN A 408 -6.87 -21.90 -2.08
N TYR A 409 -7.81 -21.45 -2.89
CA TYR A 409 -7.73 -20.14 -3.56
C TYR A 409 -7.63 -18.99 -2.55
N LEU A 410 -8.52 -18.98 -1.55
CA LEU A 410 -8.59 -17.98 -0.49
C LEU A 410 -7.91 -18.49 0.80
N PHE A 411 -7.79 -17.61 1.79
CA PHE A 411 -7.44 -18.00 3.17
C PHE A 411 -8.49 -18.93 3.75
N GLU A 412 -8.05 -19.97 4.46
CA GLU A 412 -8.93 -20.99 5.05
C GLU A 412 -8.71 -21.13 6.56
N PRO A 413 -9.80 -21.22 7.37
CA PRO A 413 -9.66 -21.45 8.80
C PRO A 413 -9.29 -22.91 9.10
N ASP A 414 -8.36 -23.12 10.00
CA ASP A 414 -8.04 -24.42 10.61
C ASP A 414 -8.40 -24.33 12.11
N GLU A 415 -9.68 -24.61 12.44
CA GLU A 415 -10.17 -24.48 13.81
C GLU A 415 -9.46 -25.40 14.79
N ALA A 416 -9.07 -26.61 14.35
CA ALA A 416 -8.43 -27.59 15.22
C ALA A 416 -7.10 -27.08 15.82
N THR A 417 -6.40 -26.21 15.08
CA THR A 417 -5.12 -25.65 15.52
C THR A 417 -5.19 -24.14 15.76
N ASN A 418 -6.39 -23.55 15.73
CA ASN A 418 -6.63 -22.11 15.82
C ASN A 418 -5.68 -21.32 14.90
N SER A 419 -5.65 -21.71 13.63
CA SER A 419 -4.75 -21.12 12.65
C SER A 419 -5.44 -20.88 11.32
N ILE A 420 -4.84 -20.07 10.46
CA ILE A 420 -5.32 -19.76 9.12
C ILE A 420 -4.31 -20.27 8.11
N LEU A 421 -4.75 -21.05 7.14
CA LEU A 421 -3.95 -21.46 5.99
C LEU A 421 -3.91 -20.32 4.98
N TYR A 422 -2.70 -20.02 4.49
CA TYR A 422 -2.49 -18.95 3.52
C TYR A 422 -3.11 -19.31 2.16
N GLY A 423 -3.86 -18.36 1.57
CA GLY A 423 -4.51 -18.55 0.27
C GLY A 423 -3.55 -18.43 -0.91
N MET A 424 -3.64 -19.35 -1.88
CA MET A 424 -2.72 -19.36 -3.03
C MET A 424 -2.86 -18.12 -3.93
N LYS A 425 -4.03 -17.49 -4.01
CA LYS A 425 -4.25 -16.23 -4.75
C LYS A 425 -3.37 -15.09 -4.21
N ALA A 426 -3.03 -15.12 -2.94
CA ALA A 426 -2.19 -14.10 -2.32
C ALA A 426 -0.70 -14.25 -2.66
N LEU A 427 -0.29 -15.34 -3.32
CA LEU A 427 1.08 -15.51 -3.81
C LEU A 427 1.38 -14.63 -5.01
N THR A 428 2.56 -14.01 -4.98
CA THR A 428 3.04 -13.23 -6.13
C THR A 428 3.35 -14.16 -7.32
N GLY A 429 2.63 -13.99 -8.43
CA GLY A 429 2.92 -14.69 -9.68
C GLY A 429 2.21 -16.04 -9.86
N VAL A 430 1.21 -16.36 -9.04
CA VAL A 430 0.35 -17.55 -9.21
C VAL A 430 -1.05 -17.09 -9.63
N GLY A 431 -1.45 -17.43 -10.84
CA GLY A 431 -2.76 -17.09 -11.41
C GLY A 431 -3.86 -18.08 -11.06
N GLY A 432 -5.13 -17.64 -11.18
CA GLY A 432 -6.30 -18.46 -10.84
C GLY A 432 -6.39 -19.80 -11.57
N GLU A 433 -6.09 -19.83 -12.88
CA GLU A 433 -6.07 -21.07 -13.68
C GLU A 433 -5.07 -22.11 -13.15
N ILE A 434 -3.89 -21.62 -12.72
CA ILE A 434 -2.85 -22.47 -12.12
C ILE A 434 -3.34 -23.02 -10.78
N ILE A 435 -4.00 -22.19 -9.97
CA ILE A 435 -4.54 -22.61 -8.67
C ILE A 435 -5.59 -23.71 -8.85
N SER A 436 -6.52 -23.53 -9.80
CA SER A 436 -7.53 -24.55 -10.11
C SER A 436 -6.88 -25.86 -10.55
N ASP A 437 -5.89 -25.82 -11.46
CA ASP A 437 -5.15 -27.01 -11.91
C ASP A 437 -4.47 -27.73 -10.74
N ILE A 438 -3.89 -26.98 -9.80
CA ILE A 438 -3.25 -27.54 -8.60
C ILE A 438 -4.28 -28.24 -7.70
N VAL A 439 -5.40 -27.58 -7.42
CA VAL A 439 -6.44 -28.12 -6.52
C VAL A 439 -7.09 -29.38 -7.10
N ASP A 440 -7.40 -29.38 -8.39
CA ASP A 440 -8.06 -30.49 -9.09
C ASP A 440 -7.18 -31.76 -9.14
N LYS A 441 -5.85 -31.58 -9.12
CA LYS A 441 -4.89 -32.70 -9.24
C LYS A 441 -4.37 -33.23 -7.91
N ARG A 442 -4.88 -32.77 -6.79
CA ARG A 442 -4.50 -33.28 -5.45
C ARG A 442 -4.94 -34.72 -5.21
N PRO A 443 -4.29 -35.46 -4.28
CA PRO A 443 -3.09 -35.09 -3.53
C PRO A 443 -1.80 -35.29 -4.32
N TYR A 444 -0.78 -34.51 -3.99
CA TYR A 444 0.60 -34.71 -4.46
C TYR A 444 1.41 -35.47 -3.41
N LYS A 445 2.29 -36.38 -3.88
CA LYS A 445 3.10 -37.26 -3.00
C LYS A 445 4.53 -36.78 -2.82
N SER A 446 5.02 -35.94 -3.74
CA SER A 446 6.35 -35.35 -3.69
C SER A 446 6.40 -34.12 -4.60
N PHE A 447 7.49 -33.36 -4.50
CA PHE A 447 7.75 -32.23 -5.40
C PHE A 447 7.85 -32.65 -6.87
N GLU A 448 8.46 -33.80 -7.14
CA GLU A 448 8.58 -34.37 -8.48
C GLU A 448 7.20 -34.75 -9.05
N ASP A 449 6.35 -35.44 -8.24
CA ASP A 449 4.97 -35.75 -8.62
C ASP A 449 4.16 -34.49 -8.97
N PHE A 450 4.38 -33.40 -8.22
CA PHE A 450 3.78 -32.12 -8.54
C PHE A 450 4.27 -31.59 -9.90
N CYS A 451 5.59 -31.54 -10.13
CA CYS A 451 6.16 -31.03 -11.37
C CYS A 451 5.70 -31.81 -12.62
N ASP A 452 5.53 -33.13 -12.49
CA ASP A 452 5.10 -33.97 -13.58
C ASP A 452 3.61 -33.84 -13.94
N ARG A 453 2.78 -33.44 -12.99
CA ARG A 453 1.32 -33.40 -13.14
C ARG A 453 0.75 -31.99 -13.32
N THR A 454 1.47 -30.95 -12.89
CA THR A 454 0.98 -29.57 -12.94
C THR A 454 1.25 -28.90 -14.28
N THR A 455 0.38 -27.92 -14.63
CA THR A 455 0.62 -26.98 -15.74
C THR A 455 1.30 -25.69 -15.28
N ALA A 456 1.70 -25.60 -14.01
CA ALA A 456 2.32 -24.41 -13.43
C ALA A 456 3.62 -24.04 -14.17
N ASN A 457 3.73 -22.77 -14.51
CA ASN A 457 4.94 -22.24 -15.14
C ASN A 457 6.05 -22.00 -14.12
N ARG A 458 7.26 -21.72 -14.61
CA ARG A 458 8.45 -21.48 -13.77
C ARG A 458 8.21 -20.44 -12.67
N THR A 459 7.54 -19.33 -12.99
CA THR A 459 7.28 -18.26 -12.02
C THR A 459 6.41 -18.75 -10.87
N ALA A 460 5.35 -19.47 -11.18
CA ALA A 460 4.45 -20.04 -10.18
C ALA A 460 5.14 -21.09 -9.30
N ILE A 461 5.92 -22.00 -9.90
CA ILE A 461 6.67 -23.04 -9.16
C ILE A 461 7.66 -22.39 -8.18
N LEU A 462 8.43 -21.40 -8.64
CA LEU A 462 9.34 -20.65 -7.78
C LEU A 462 8.62 -19.93 -6.64
N ALA A 463 7.47 -19.32 -6.92
CA ALA A 463 6.66 -18.67 -5.90
C ALA A 463 6.12 -19.66 -4.86
N LEU A 464 5.66 -20.83 -5.30
CA LEU A 464 5.20 -21.90 -4.41
C LEU A 464 6.33 -22.43 -3.53
N ILE A 465 7.53 -22.71 -4.10
CA ILE A 465 8.70 -23.15 -3.30
C ILE A 465 9.06 -22.07 -2.27
N LYS A 466 9.19 -20.81 -2.70
CA LYS A 466 9.54 -19.71 -1.81
C LYS A 466 8.50 -19.51 -0.70
N GLY A 467 7.22 -19.72 -1.00
CA GLY A 467 6.11 -19.62 -0.06
C GLY A 467 5.93 -20.80 0.88
N GLY A 468 6.75 -21.86 0.75
CA GLY A 468 6.71 -23.02 1.64
C GLY A 468 5.73 -24.12 1.24
N ALA A 469 5.16 -24.07 0.03
CA ALA A 469 4.12 -25.02 -0.40
C ALA A 469 4.52 -26.51 -0.34
N PHE A 470 5.81 -26.79 -0.32
CA PHE A 470 6.38 -28.14 -0.36
C PHE A 470 7.17 -28.53 0.90
N ASP A 471 7.02 -27.77 2.00
CA ASP A 471 7.77 -28.01 3.25
C ASP A 471 7.46 -29.39 3.86
N GLU A 472 6.29 -29.98 3.56
CA GLU A 472 5.98 -31.37 3.94
C GLU A 472 6.85 -32.41 3.20
N PHE A 473 7.39 -32.06 2.03
CA PHE A 473 8.18 -32.98 1.19
C PHE A 473 9.68 -32.88 1.44
N GLY A 474 10.14 -31.98 2.29
CA GLY A 474 11.54 -31.82 2.67
C GLY A 474 11.97 -30.37 2.87
N ASP A 475 13.27 -30.18 3.11
CA ASP A 475 13.86 -28.86 3.30
C ASP A 475 13.65 -27.97 2.07
N ARG A 476 13.16 -26.75 2.31
CA ARG A 476 12.81 -25.79 1.26
C ARG A 476 13.98 -25.42 0.35
N LYS A 477 15.22 -25.39 0.90
CA LYS A 477 16.43 -25.11 0.10
C LYS A 477 16.78 -26.30 -0.78
N GLU A 478 16.61 -27.53 -0.28
CA GLU A 478 16.85 -28.74 -1.07
C GLU A 478 15.84 -28.86 -2.23
N VAL A 479 14.56 -28.56 -1.97
CA VAL A 479 13.53 -28.50 -3.01
C VAL A 479 13.87 -27.45 -4.07
N MET A 480 14.30 -26.26 -3.63
CA MET A 480 14.72 -25.18 -4.53
C MET A 480 15.95 -25.61 -5.35
N GLU A 481 16.92 -26.25 -4.73
CA GLU A 481 18.13 -26.73 -5.42
C GLU A 481 17.80 -27.76 -6.50
N LYS A 482 16.96 -28.73 -6.19
CA LYS A 482 16.45 -29.73 -7.18
C LYS A 482 15.79 -29.02 -8.36
N TYR A 483 14.92 -28.05 -8.09
CA TYR A 483 14.23 -27.33 -9.16
C TYR A 483 15.20 -26.47 -10.00
N ILE A 484 16.12 -25.75 -9.37
CA ILE A 484 17.11 -24.92 -10.10
C ILE A 484 18.03 -25.80 -10.95
N ARG A 485 18.42 -26.99 -10.50
CA ARG A 485 19.16 -27.99 -11.33
C ARG A 485 18.41 -28.35 -12.60
N THR A 486 17.09 -28.50 -12.51
CA THR A 486 16.25 -28.80 -13.68
C THR A 486 16.19 -27.61 -14.64
N VAL A 487 15.92 -26.39 -14.14
CA VAL A 487 15.78 -25.19 -14.99
C VAL A 487 17.12 -24.63 -15.49
N SER A 488 18.24 -25.04 -14.92
CA SER A 488 19.58 -24.67 -15.42
C SER A 488 19.92 -25.36 -16.76
N GLU A 489 19.08 -26.31 -17.19
CA GLU A 489 19.27 -27.04 -18.43
C GLU A 489 20.70 -27.61 -18.57
N PRO A 490 21.12 -28.47 -17.64
CA PRO A 490 22.48 -28.95 -17.62
C PRO A 490 22.82 -29.69 -18.92
N LYS A 491 24.01 -29.46 -19.43
CA LYS A 491 24.45 -30.11 -20.65
C LYS A 491 24.87 -31.54 -20.34
N LYS A 492 24.59 -32.44 -21.28
CA LYS A 492 25.00 -33.85 -21.19
C LYS A 492 26.37 -34.08 -21.82
N ARG A 493 26.83 -33.16 -22.65
CA ARG A 493 28.06 -33.23 -23.41
C ARG A 493 28.56 -31.84 -23.81
N ILE A 494 29.87 -31.65 -23.76
CA ILE A 494 30.54 -30.47 -24.28
C ILE A 494 31.04 -30.73 -25.70
N THR A 495 30.78 -29.77 -26.60
CA THR A 495 31.20 -29.77 -28.00
C THR A 495 31.62 -28.37 -28.41
N LEU A 496 32.12 -28.20 -29.64
CA LEU A 496 32.41 -26.85 -30.18
C LEU A 496 31.18 -25.91 -30.24
N GLN A 497 29.96 -26.47 -30.22
CA GLN A 497 28.75 -25.64 -30.13
C GLN A 497 28.65 -24.91 -28.79
N ASN A 498 29.24 -25.45 -27.74
CA ASN A 498 29.29 -24.81 -26.41
C ASN A 498 30.42 -23.79 -26.28
N PHE A 499 31.28 -23.61 -27.30
CA PHE A 499 32.49 -22.79 -27.22
C PHE A 499 32.19 -21.34 -26.77
N LYS A 500 31.11 -20.77 -27.29
CA LYS A 500 30.70 -19.42 -26.86
C LYS A 500 30.42 -19.35 -25.35
N GLY A 501 29.61 -20.25 -24.82
CA GLY A 501 29.31 -20.27 -23.38
C GLY A 501 30.54 -20.53 -22.53
N LEU A 502 31.43 -21.45 -22.97
CA LEU A 502 32.70 -21.68 -22.30
C LEU A 502 33.61 -20.45 -22.30
N LEU A 503 33.58 -19.67 -23.37
CA LEU A 503 34.32 -18.41 -23.47
C LEU A 503 33.73 -17.33 -22.55
N ASP A 504 32.40 -17.18 -22.58
CA ASP A 504 31.66 -16.20 -21.77
C ASP A 504 31.89 -16.48 -20.26
N PHE A 505 32.04 -17.73 -19.87
CA PHE A 505 32.31 -18.15 -18.48
C PHE A 505 33.81 -18.29 -18.14
N SER A 506 34.71 -17.90 -19.04
CA SER A 506 36.16 -18.00 -18.83
C SER A 506 36.66 -19.43 -18.53
N LEU A 507 35.97 -20.44 -19.05
CA LEU A 507 36.32 -21.88 -18.85
C LEU A 507 37.28 -22.43 -19.89
N ILE A 508 37.67 -21.67 -20.88
CA ILE A 508 38.63 -22.07 -21.91
C ILE A 508 40.04 -21.72 -21.40
N PRO A 509 40.96 -22.70 -21.30
CA PRO A 509 42.29 -22.47 -20.77
C PRO A 509 43.18 -21.62 -21.67
N GLU A 510 44.31 -21.10 -21.14
CA GLU A 510 45.23 -20.20 -21.84
C GLU A 510 45.96 -20.84 -23.02
N ASN A 511 46.25 -22.13 -22.96
CA ASN A 511 46.83 -22.87 -24.07
C ASN A 511 45.97 -22.93 -25.33
N LEU A 512 44.69 -22.54 -25.23
CA LEU A 512 43.75 -22.40 -26.35
C LEU A 512 43.51 -20.92 -26.72
N SER A 513 44.42 -20.03 -26.39
CA SER A 513 44.30 -18.59 -26.66
C SER A 513 44.11 -18.27 -28.16
N PHE A 514 44.76 -18.96 -29.04
CA PHE A 514 44.55 -18.85 -30.49
C PHE A 514 43.11 -19.21 -30.86
N GLN A 515 42.57 -20.34 -30.36
CA GLN A 515 41.22 -20.80 -30.65
C GLN A 515 40.16 -19.82 -30.11
N LYS A 516 40.41 -19.15 -28.97
CA LYS A 516 39.58 -18.07 -28.48
C LYS A 516 39.52 -16.92 -29.51
N ARG A 517 40.67 -16.44 -29.96
CA ARG A 517 40.78 -15.36 -30.96
C ARG A 517 40.16 -15.74 -32.30
N LEU A 518 40.41 -16.98 -32.77
CA LEU A 518 39.88 -17.55 -34.01
C LEU A 518 38.33 -17.64 -33.97
N PHE A 519 37.77 -18.03 -32.84
CA PHE A 519 36.30 -18.08 -32.66
C PHE A 519 35.68 -16.70 -32.74
N ILE A 520 36.25 -15.68 -32.03
CA ILE A 520 35.81 -14.30 -32.08
C ILE A 520 35.89 -13.73 -33.48
N PHE A 521 37.02 -13.94 -34.16
CA PHE A 521 37.23 -13.52 -35.53
C PHE A 521 36.21 -14.15 -36.50
N ASN A 522 36.01 -15.47 -36.43
CA ASN A 522 35.01 -16.16 -37.25
C ASN A 522 33.59 -15.62 -37.02
N LYS A 523 33.22 -15.34 -35.75
CA LYS A 523 31.91 -14.77 -35.42
C LYS A 523 31.74 -13.38 -36.05
N ALA A 524 32.78 -12.51 -35.95
CA ALA A 524 32.76 -11.18 -36.51
C ALA A 524 32.73 -11.20 -38.05
N LEU A 525 33.54 -12.10 -38.67
CA LEU A 525 33.58 -12.27 -40.12
C LEU A 525 32.23 -12.74 -40.69
N ARG A 526 31.58 -13.67 -39.99
CA ARG A 526 30.26 -14.19 -40.42
C ARG A 526 29.09 -13.23 -40.19
N ALA A 527 29.26 -12.24 -39.33
CA ALA A 527 28.25 -11.22 -39.10
C ALA A 527 28.20 -10.17 -40.21
N GLN A 528 29.22 -10.10 -41.08
CA GLN A 528 29.25 -9.18 -42.21
C GLN A 528 28.39 -9.68 -43.36
N LYS A 529 27.95 -8.74 -44.22
CA LYS A 529 27.25 -9.03 -45.47
C LYS A 529 28.24 -9.71 -46.40
N LYS A 530 27.89 -10.89 -46.93
CA LYS A 530 28.71 -11.61 -47.95
C LYS A 530 28.60 -10.88 -49.28
N VAL A 531 29.67 -10.94 -50.04
CA VAL A 531 29.68 -10.59 -51.46
C VAL A 531 29.80 -11.85 -52.29
N GLY A 532 28.69 -12.28 -52.87
CA GLY A 532 28.62 -13.59 -53.53
C GLY A 532 28.96 -14.73 -52.57
N GLU A 533 29.93 -15.60 -52.93
CA GLU A 533 30.41 -16.71 -52.09
C GLU A 533 31.64 -16.34 -51.24
N TYR A 534 31.92 -15.03 -51.03
CA TYR A 534 33.07 -14.56 -50.28
C TYR A 534 32.74 -13.89 -48.98
N TYR A 535 33.59 -14.09 -47.94
CA TYR A 535 33.69 -13.22 -46.79
C TYR A 535 34.72 -12.13 -47.06
N ILE A 536 34.40 -10.86 -46.76
CA ILE A 536 35.30 -9.73 -47.03
C ILE A 536 36.31 -9.62 -45.90
N ILE A 537 37.61 -9.56 -46.24
CA ILE A 537 38.71 -9.32 -45.33
C ILE A 537 39.11 -7.84 -45.53
N ASN A 538 38.41 -6.95 -44.90
CA ASN A 538 38.74 -5.51 -44.93
C ASN A 538 39.89 -5.20 -43.97
N TYR A 539 40.31 -3.92 -43.89
CA TYR A 539 41.44 -3.46 -43.06
C TYR A 539 41.37 -3.97 -41.61
N ASN A 540 40.18 -3.97 -40.99
CA ASN A 540 40.02 -4.39 -39.58
C ASN A 540 40.25 -5.91 -39.36
N TYR A 541 40.16 -6.72 -40.39
CA TYR A 541 40.31 -8.18 -40.34
C TYR A 541 41.61 -8.66 -40.93
N TYR A 542 42.29 -7.86 -41.74
CA TYR A 542 43.49 -8.28 -42.46
C TYR A 542 44.66 -8.57 -41.50
N ASP A 543 44.88 -7.80 -40.46
CA ASP A 543 45.99 -7.99 -39.51
C ASP A 543 45.90 -9.35 -38.81
N PHE A 544 44.69 -9.74 -38.34
CA PHE A 544 44.53 -11.08 -37.76
C PHE A 544 44.67 -12.16 -38.80
N TYR A 545 44.07 -12.00 -39.99
CA TYR A 545 44.13 -12.97 -41.03
C TYR A 545 45.58 -13.22 -41.48
N SER A 546 46.32 -12.20 -41.84
CA SER A 546 47.73 -12.31 -42.34
C SER A 546 48.71 -12.86 -41.31
N GLN A 547 48.41 -12.70 -40.01
CA GLN A 547 49.26 -13.24 -38.94
C GLN A 547 49.13 -14.78 -38.82
N PHE A 548 48.01 -15.36 -39.17
CA PHE A 548 47.71 -16.76 -38.85
C PHE A 548 47.34 -17.61 -40.06
N PHE A 549 47.06 -17.00 -41.22
CA PHE A 549 46.61 -17.71 -42.42
C PHE A 549 47.34 -17.23 -43.66
N ASP A 550 47.38 -18.07 -44.67
CA ASP A 550 48.03 -17.78 -45.94
C ASP A 550 47.26 -16.71 -46.70
N THR A 551 47.95 -15.60 -47.02
CA THR A 551 47.38 -14.47 -47.76
C THR A 551 47.15 -14.78 -49.25
N ASP A 552 47.82 -15.78 -49.81
CA ASP A 552 47.63 -16.21 -51.21
C ASP A 552 46.23 -16.84 -51.44
N LEU A 553 45.50 -17.18 -50.37
CA LEU A 553 44.12 -17.64 -50.42
C LEU A 553 43.08 -16.53 -50.52
N LEU A 554 43.53 -15.25 -50.46
CA LEU A 554 42.66 -14.12 -50.66
C LEU A 554 42.55 -13.75 -52.14
N GLU A 555 41.32 -13.47 -52.55
CA GLU A 555 41.02 -13.09 -53.93
C GLU A 555 40.47 -11.67 -53.99
N PRO A 556 40.73 -10.87 -55.05
CA PRO A 556 40.14 -9.55 -55.23
C PRO A 556 38.61 -9.67 -55.43
N VAL A 557 37.82 -8.97 -54.60
CA VAL A 557 36.37 -8.92 -54.65
C VAL A 557 35.88 -7.48 -54.46
N GLU A 558 35.26 -6.93 -55.48
CA GLU A 558 34.69 -5.55 -55.47
C GLU A 558 35.67 -4.48 -54.91
N GLY A 559 36.92 -4.53 -55.30
CA GLY A 559 37.94 -3.53 -54.87
C GLY A 559 38.54 -3.76 -53.47
N THR A 560 38.19 -4.87 -52.80
CA THR A 560 38.73 -5.37 -51.54
C THR A 560 39.27 -6.79 -51.66
N LEU A 561 39.77 -7.34 -50.56
CA LEU A 561 40.19 -8.77 -50.49
C LEU A 561 39.04 -9.60 -49.87
N GLY A 562 38.77 -10.76 -50.44
CA GLY A 562 37.81 -11.69 -49.95
C GLY A 562 38.35 -13.13 -49.86
N ILE A 563 37.80 -13.94 -48.96
CA ILE A 563 38.10 -15.37 -48.89
C ILE A 563 36.86 -16.17 -49.29
N PRO A 564 36.98 -17.19 -50.17
CA PRO A 564 35.84 -18.04 -50.47
C PRO A 564 35.29 -18.70 -49.19
N CYS A 565 33.96 -18.67 -49.03
CA CYS A 565 33.32 -19.18 -47.81
C CYS A 565 33.66 -20.63 -47.50
N LYS A 566 33.81 -21.48 -48.53
CA LYS A 566 34.20 -22.89 -48.36
C LYS A 566 35.64 -23.06 -47.89
N THR A 567 36.56 -22.21 -48.40
CA THR A 567 37.97 -22.18 -48.00
C THR A 567 38.07 -21.73 -46.54
N TRP A 568 37.44 -20.65 -46.19
CA TRP A 568 37.38 -20.19 -44.79
C TRP A 568 36.84 -21.23 -43.84
N GLN A 569 35.75 -21.96 -44.21
CA GLN A 569 35.19 -23.00 -43.36
C GLN A 569 36.18 -24.14 -43.08
N LYS A 570 36.99 -24.55 -44.08
CA LYS A 570 38.05 -25.55 -43.91
C LYS A 570 39.15 -25.05 -42.96
N LEU A 571 39.65 -23.82 -43.14
CA LEU A 571 40.64 -23.24 -42.28
C LEU A 571 40.15 -23.09 -40.83
N TYR A 572 38.95 -22.62 -40.64
CA TYR A 572 38.33 -22.50 -39.33
C TYR A 572 38.21 -23.84 -38.62
N THR A 573 37.70 -24.85 -39.33
CA THR A 573 37.53 -26.20 -38.78
C THR A 573 38.89 -26.79 -38.37
N LYS A 574 39.91 -26.68 -39.21
CA LYS A 574 41.29 -27.12 -38.90
C LYS A 574 41.87 -26.38 -37.70
N GLY A 575 41.70 -25.04 -37.64
CA GLY A 575 42.19 -24.23 -36.56
C GLY A 575 41.50 -24.51 -35.20
N MET A 576 40.29 -25.05 -35.22
CA MET A 576 39.52 -25.41 -34.00
C MET A 576 39.74 -26.86 -33.55
N GLU A 577 40.47 -27.72 -34.31
CA GLU A 577 40.72 -29.11 -33.89
C GLU A 577 41.43 -29.24 -32.54
N PRO A 578 42.41 -28.42 -32.15
CA PRO A 578 42.98 -28.46 -30.80
C PRO A 578 41.99 -28.28 -29.70
N ALA A 579 41.02 -27.36 -29.87
CA ALA A 579 39.94 -27.16 -28.90
C ALA A 579 38.99 -28.36 -28.83
N LYS A 580 38.70 -28.97 -29.97
CA LYS A 580 37.85 -30.15 -30.03
C LYS A 580 38.50 -31.38 -29.36
N SER A 581 39.80 -31.58 -29.55
CA SER A 581 40.56 -32.63 -28.85
C SER A 581 40.61 -32.38 -27.37
N TYR A 582 40.91 -31.16 -26.95
CA TYR A 582 40.92 -30.75 -25.54
C TYR A 582 39.58 -31.03 -24.86
N PHE A 583 38.47 -30.69 -25.50
CA PHE A 583 37.13 -30.94 -24.95
C PHE A 583 36.80 -32.43 -24.85
N LYS A 584 37.33 -33.25 -25.77
CA LYS A 584 37.15 -34.67 -25.70
C LYS A 584 37.95 -35.30 -24.56
N ASP A 585 39.19 -34.86 -24.38
CA ASP A 585 40.10 -35.42 -23.39
C ASP A 585 39.76 -34.95 -21.95
N ASN A 586 39.14 -33.83 -21.80
CA ASN A 586 38.74 -33.24 -20.51
C ASN A 586 37.23 -33.13 -20.34
N GLN A 587 36.46 -33.98 -21.00
CA GLN A 587 34.99 -33.90 -21.12
C GLN A 587 34.29 -33.79 -19.77
N GLU A 588 34.62 -34.64 -18.83
CA GLU A 588 33.94 -34.71 -17.52
C GLU A 588 34.20 -33.45 -16.68
N GLN A 589 35.45 -33.06 -16.56
CA GLN A 589 35.85 -31.91 -15.77
C GLN A 589 35.25 -30.57 -16.30
N ILE A 590 35.25 -30.41 -17.64
CA ILE A 590 34.67 -29.22 -18.25
C ILE A 590 33.16 -29.22 -18.13
N LEU A 591 32.53 -30.37 -18.30
CA LEU A 591 31.08 -30.53 -18.18
C LEU A 591 30.60 -30.16 -16.79
N ASP A 592 31.25 -30.67 -15.75
CA ASP A 592 30.91 -30.39 -14.36
C ASP A 592 31.04 -28.90 -14.05
N ARG A 593 32.17 -28.29 -14.42
CA ARG A 593 32.37 -26.83 -14.22
C ARG A 593 31.36 -26.01 -14.99
N TYR A 594 31.05 -26.38 -16.22
CA TYR A 594 30.09 -25.66 -17.05
C TYR A 594 28.68 -25.74 -16.46
N ASN A 595 28.25 -26.93 -16.07
CA ASN A 595 26.95 -27.13 -15.43
C ASN A 595 26.86 -26.46 -14.05
N GLN A 596 27.96 -26.39 -13.29
CA GLN A 596 28.01 -25.70 -12.04
C GLN A 596 27.83 -24.18 -12.23
N VAL A 597 28.45 -23.58 -13.24
CA VAL A 597 28.27 -22.15 -13.55
C VAL A 597 26.85 -21.88 -14.05
N LEU A 598 26.27 -22.72 -14.90
CA LEU A 598 24.88 -22.61 -15.32
C LEU A 598 23.92 -22.67 -14.12
N PHE A 599 24.15 -23.60 -13.21
CA PHE A 599 23.38 -23.69 -11.97
C PHE A 599 23.53 -22.42 -11.14
N GLN A 600 24.74 -21.92 -10.92
CA GLN A 600 25.00 -20.74 -10.11
C GLN A 600 24.36 -19.48 -10.70
N GLU A 601 24.34 -19.33 -12.03
CA GLU A 601 23.62 -18.23 -12.68
C GLU A 601 22.12 -18.30 -12.40
N GLN A 602 21.50 -19.46 -12.54
CA GLN A 602 20.08 -19.63 -12.27
C GLN A 602 19.78 -19.48 -10.79
N TRP A 603 20.66 -20.01 -9.92
CA TRP A 603 20.53 -19.80 -8.48
C TRP A 603 20.56 -18.33 -8.10
N ASN A 604 21.55 -17.57 -8.58
CA ASN A 604 21.68 -16.15 -8.31
C ASN A 604 20.48 -15.35 -8.84
N LYS A 605 19.90 -15.79 -9.94
CA LYS A 605 18.75 -15.13 -10.55
C LYS A 605 17.43 -15.37 -9.81
N TYR A 606 17.21 -16.59 -9.31
CA TYR A 606 15.89 -17.01 -8.83
C TYR A 606 15.85 -17.40 -7.34
N ALA A 607 16.95 -17.83 -6.77
CA ALA A 607 17.05 -18.44 -5.45
C ALA A 607 18.06 -17.76 -4.53
N ALA A 608 18.64 -16.62 -4.93
CA ALA A 608 19.51 -15.85 -4.04
C ALA A 608 18.76 -15.39 -2.79
N GLY A 609 19.45 -15.33 -1.66
CA GLY A 609 18.90 -14.84 -0.39
C GLY A 609 18.65 -15.96 0.64
N THR A 610 17.83 -15.64 1.63
CA THR A 610 17.46 -16.50 2.76
C THR A 610 16.02 -17.00 2.62
N ILE A 611 15.61 -17.98 3.43
CA ILE A 611 14.20 -18.41 3.50
C ILE A 611 13.31 -17.22 3.83
N SER A 612 13.70 -16.36 4.77
CA SER A 612 12.93 -15.16 5.10
C SER A 612 12.79 -14.21 3.90
N SER A 613 13.86 -13.97 3.13
CA SER A 613 13.76 -13.15 1.91
C SER A 613 12.87 -13.79 0.85
N TRP A 614 12.84 -15.12 0.75
CA TRP A 614 11.94 -15.83 -0.15
C TRP A 614 10.48 -15.68 0.26
N GLU A 615 10.20 -15.75 1.56
CA GLU A 615 8.85 -15.51 2.10
C GLU A 615 8.39 -14.08 1.79
N MET A 616 9.24 -13.09 2.02
CA MET A 616 8.93 -11.70 1.67
C MET A 616 8.64 -11.55 0.17
N ASP A 617 9.41 -12.19 -0.70
CA ASP A 617 9.19 -12.17 -2.15
C ASP A 617 7.84 -12.77 -2.55
N SER A 618 7.47 -13.90 -1.93
CA SER A 618 6.32 -14.70 -2.33
C SER A 618 5.05 -14.37 -1.55
N LEU A 619 5.11 -14.42 -0.22
CA LEU A 619 3.97 -14.20 0.69
C LEU A 619 3.73 -12.71 1.01
N GLY A 620 4.80 -11.90 1.03
CA GLY A 620 4.74 -10.50 1.44
C GLY A 620 4.84 -10.28 2.94
N TYR A 621 5.07 -11.33 3.71
CA TYR A 621 5.36 -11.28 5.14
C TYR A 621 6.39 -12.35 5.51
N TYR A 622 6.89 -12.34 6.74
CA TYR A 622 7.82 -13.33 7.28
C TYR A 622 7.05 -14.34 8.15
N TYR A 623 7.04 -15.60 7.74
CA TYR A 623 6.57 -16.70 8.59
C TYR A 623 7.69 -17.13 9.56
N HIS A 624 8.93 -17.19 9.08
CA HIS A 624 10.12 -17.33 9.91
C HIS A 624 10.58 -15.96 10.42
N ASP A 625 11.61 -15.96 11.25
CA ASP A 625 12.16 -14.74 11.82
C ASP A 625 12.48 -13.69 10.74
N HIS A 626 12.13 -12.45 11.05
CA HIS A 626 12.49 -11.31 10.21
C HIS A 626 14.01 -11.26 10.01
N GLU A 627 14.50 -10.87 8.84
CA GLU A 627 15.95 -10.80 8.58
C GLU A 627 16.70 -9.91 9.58
N LEU A 628 16.04 -8.89 10.13
CA LEU A 628 16.57 -8.01 11.18
C LEU A 628 16.59 -8.63 12.59
N ALA A 629 16.02 -9.81 12.82
CA ALA A 629 15.98 -10.45 14.14
C ALA A 629 17.39 -10.75 14.69
N ARG A 630 18.34 -11.02 13.78
CA ARG A 630 19.75 -11.32 14.13
C ARG A 630 20.61 -10.09 14.40
N VAL A 631 20.06 -8.89 14.11
CA VAL A 631 20.83 -7.63 14.20
C VAL A 631 20.88 -7.15 15.63
N ASN A 632 22.06 -6.73 16.10
CA ASN A 632 22.18 -6.03 17.36
C ASN A 632 21.72 -4.58 17.23
N LYS A 633 20.45 -4.34 17.49
CA LYS A 633 19.78 -3.05 17.28
C LYS A 633 20.37 -1.92 18.10
N THR A 634 20.86 -2.23 19.30
CA THR A 634 21.50 -1.23 20.20
C THR A 634 22.74 -0.62 19.55
N TRP A 635 23.54 -1.39 18.80
CA TRP A 635 24.72 -0.87 18.10
C TRP A 635 24.37 0.15 17.01
N TYR A 636 23.15 0.07 16.45
CA TYR A 636 22.69 0.93 15.37
C TYR A 636 21.64 1.94 15.83
N ASN A 637 21.39 2.02 17.14
CA ASN A 637 20.37 2.89 17.74
C ASN A 637 18.97 2.71 17.10
N ILE A 638 18.61 1.45 16.82
CA ILE A 638 17.31 1.06 16.28
C ILE A 638 16.41 0.67 17.44
N VAL A 639 15.22 1.25 17.50
CA VAL A 639 14.21 0.98 18.52
C VAL A 639 12.91 0.46 17.91
N PRO A 640 12.15 -0.38 18.63
CA PRO A 640 10.81 -0.80 18.21
C PRO A 640 9.88 0.41 18.10
N PHE A 641 9.07 0.47 17.05
CA PHE A 641 8.13 1.58 16.85
C PHE A 641 7.14 1.73 18.01
N ASN A 642 6.62 0.61 18.52
CA ASN A 642 5.63 0.59 19.62
C ASN A 642 6.21 1.02 20.97
N SER A 643 7.54 1.05 21.14
CA SER A 643 8.19 1.58 22.34
C SER A 643 8.28 3.11 22.38
N LEU A 644 7.98 3.77 21.26
CA LEU A 644 8.03 5.23 21.15
C LEU A 644 6.73 5.86 21.61
N SER A 645 6.81 7.05 22.25
CA SER A 645 5.62 7.86 22.56
C SER A 645 4.86 8.21 21.30
N SER A 646 3.53 8.13 21.32
CA SER A 646 2.64 8.53 20.22
C SER A 646 2.74 10.03 19.91
N GLU A 647 3.05 10.86 20.94
CA GLU A 647 3.31 12.28 20.75
C GLU A 647 4.81 12.55 20.66
N PRO A 648 5.24 13.41 19.71
CA PRO A 648 6.64 13.75 19.53
C PRO A 648 7.24 14.42 20.77
N VAL A 649 8.34 13.90 21.28
CA VAL A 649 9.05 14.49 22.43
C VAL A 649 9.79 15.75 21.99
N VAL A 650 9.45 16.92 22.57
CA VAL A 650 10.11 18.19 22.30
C VAL A 650 11.33 18.35 23.20
N VAL A 651 12.53 18.30 22.62
CA VAL A 651 13.80 18.51 23.36
C VAL A 651 14.18 19.95 23.50
N LYS A 652 13.76 20.81 22.53
CA LYS A 652 14.08 22.24 22.52
C LYS A 652 13.10 22.99 21.60
N THR A 653 12.85 24.26 21.91
CA THR A 653 12.12 25.18 21.04
C THR A 653 13.04 26.32 20.59
N PHE A 654 12.98 26.72 19.34
CA PHE A 654 13.66 27.92 18.85
C PHE A 654 12.68 28.87 18.18
N ARG A 655 12.90 30.15 18.36
CA ARG A 655 12.04 31.21 17.82
C ARG A 655 12.61 31.78 16.53
N ARG A 656 11.78 31.81 15.48
CA ARG A 656 12.11 32.41 14.19
C ARG A 656 10.91 33.15 13.62
N ASN A 657 11.10 34.39 13.19
CA ASN A 657 10.04 35.25 12.63
C ASN A 657 8.78 35.32 13.54
N GLY A 658 8.98 35.43 14.86
CA GLY A 658 7.89 35.55 15.85
C GLY A 658 7.14 34.24 16.15
N ARG A 659 7.50 33.11 15.50
CA ARG A 659 6.89 31.77 15.72
C ARG A 659 7.87 30.83 16.42
N ASP A 660 7.35 30.03 17.32
CA ASP A 660 8.11 29.01 18.02
C ASP A 660 8.08 27.70 17.20
N PHE A 661 9.27 27.11 17.02
CA PHE A 661 9.49 25.87 16.28
C PHE A 661 10.08 24.81 17.22
N PRO A 662 9.38 23.70 17.45
CA PRO A 662 9.91 22.60 18.26
C PRO A 662 11.03 21.84 17.53
N ILE A 663 12.02 21.44 18.29
CA ILE A 663 13.01 20.41 17.90
C ILE A 663 12.63 19.15 18.63
N PHE A 664 12.33 18.11 17.88
CA PHE A 664 11.91 16.82 18.41
C PHE A 664 13.14 15.93 18.70
N GLU A 665 12.99 15.04 19.68
CA GLU A 665 13.90 13.91 19.85
C GLU A 665 13.81 13.02 18.61
N LEU A 666 14.97 12.61 18.08
CA LEU A 666 15.04 11.75 16.91
C LEU A 666 15.64 10.39 17.27
N THR A 667 15.08 9.36 16.65
CA THR A 667 15.53 7.99 16.80
C THR A 667 15.49 7.26 15.47
N SER A 668 15.88 6.00 15.42
CA SER A 668 15.83 5.18 14.20
C SER A 668 14.95 3.97 14.39
N ILE A 669 14.14 3.68 13.38
CA ILE A 669 13.45 2.41 13.22
C ILE A 669 13.99 1.68 11.99
N ALA A 670 13.82 0.36 11.93
CA ALA A 670 14.21 -0.43 10.76
C ALA A 670 13.12 -1.43 10.38
N GLY A 671 13.05 -1.74 9.09
CA GLY A 671 12.09 -2.70 8.57
C GLY A 671 12.25 -2.94 7.07
N THR A 672 11.42 -3.83 6.54
CA THR A 672 11.36 -4.17 5.13
C THR A 672 10.22 -3.45 4.44
N VAL A 673 10.47 -2.82 3.31
CA VAL A 673 9.42 -2.15 2.52
C VAL A 673 8.46 -3.19 1.96
N ILE A 674 7.17 -3.04 2.26
CA ILE A 674 6.10 -3.87 1.71
C ILE A 674 5.19 -3.12 0.74
N GLY A 675 5.21 -1.79 0.78
CA GLY A 675 4.44 -0.95 -0.12
C GLY A 675 4.77 0.53 -0.01
N LYS A 676 4.22 1.29 -0.94
CA LYS A 676 4.38 2.74 -0.98
C LYS A 676 3.14 3.44 -1.51
N ASN A 677 2.98 4.71 -1.12
CA ASN A 677 1.97 5.61 -1.66
C ASN A 677 2.65 6.88 -2.19
N ASN A 678 2.71 7.01 -3.51
CA ASN A 678 3.39 8.12 -4.16
C ASN A 678 2.71 9.46 -3.86
N THR A 679 1.38 9.51 -3.83
CA THR A 679 0.60 10.73 -3.58
C THR A 679 0.81 11.26 -2.16
N LYS A 680 0.84 10.35 -1.18
CA LYS A 680 1.03 10.72 0.22
C LYS A 680 2.50 10.81 0.62
N ALA A 681 3.45 10.45 -0.26
CA ALA A 681 4.88 10.32 0.04
C ALA A 681 5.13 9.46 1.28
N THR A 682 4.53 8.27 1.31
CA THR A 682 4.67 7.30 2.40
C THR A 682 5.13 5.95 1.90
N ILE A 683 5.81 5.22 2.76
CA ILE A 683 6.06 3.78 2.59
C ILE A 683 5.49 3.02 3.79
N ASN A 684 5.24 1.74 3.58
CA ASN A 684 4.91 0.82 4.66
C ASN A 684 6.12 -0.07 4.93
N LEU A 685 6.62 -0.05 6.16
CA LEU A 685 7.69 -0.92 6.64
C LEU A 685 7.10 -2.01 7.49
N LEU A 686 7.41 -3.26 7.17
CA LEU A 686 7.20 -4.40 8.05
C LEU A 686 8.39 -4.47 9.01
N THR A 687 8.13 -4.27 10.28
CA THR A 687 9.15 -4.30 11.34
C THR A 687 9.32 -5.72 11.89
N GLU A 688 10.36 -5.95 12.68
CA GLU A 688 10.67 -7.28 13.21
C GLU A 688 9.58 -7.87 14.11
N ASP A 689 8.86 -7.03 14.83
CA ASP A 689 7.71 -7.40 15.66
C ASP A 689 6.43 -7.68 14.86
N SER A 690 6.57 -7.89 13.53
CA SER A 690 5.48 -8.11 12.57
C SER A 690 4.48 -6.96 12.45
N GLY A 691 4.81 -5.81 13.02
CA GLY A 691 4.02 -4.59 12.88
C GLY A 691 4.26 -3.90 11.53
N VAL A 692 3.22 -3.29 10.97
CA VAL A 692 3.33 -2.47 9.77
C VAL A 692 3.33 -1.00 10.16
N VAL A 693 4.45 -0.32 9.92
CA VAL A 693 4.63 1.09 10.23
C VAL A 693 4.56 1.94 8.98
N THR A 694 3.65 2.90 8.94
CA THR A 694 3.62 3.91 7.87
C THR A 694 4.68 4.98 8.14
N VAL A 695 5.63 5.10 7.23
CA VAL A 695 6.69 6.14 7.29
C VAL A 695 6.37 7.27 6.33
N LYS A 696 6.32 8.49 6.85
CA LYS A 696 6.05 9.72 6.09
C LYS A 696 7.35 10.45 5.78
N PHE A 697 7.49 10.84 4.51
CA PHE A 697 8.59 11.67 4.01
C PHE A 697 8.11 13.02 3.50
N SER A 698 9.02 13.98 3.37
CA SER A 698 8.76 15.12 2.49
C SER A 698 8.71 14.67 1.04
N LEU A 699 7.92 15.35 0.21
CA LEU A 699 7.75 14.99 -1.21
C LEU A 699 9.10 14.90 -1.95
N ASP A 700 9.98 15.88 -1.74
CA ASP A 700 11.29 15.91 -2.39
C ASP A 700 12.18 14.73 -1.99
N TYR A 701 12.17 14.40 -0.69
CA TYR A 701 12.99 13.32 -0.15
C TYR A 701 12.46 11.96 -0.64
N PHE A 702 11.14 11.80 -0.62
CA PHE A 702 10.49 10.61 -1.18
C PHE A 702 10.83 10.43 -2.66
N ALA A 703 10.67 11.45 -3.48
CA ALA A 703 10.93 11.40 -4.91
C ALA A 703 12.42 11.05 -5.21
N LYS A 704 13.35 11.62 -4.43
CA LYS A 704 14.78 11.30 -4.57
C LYS A 704 15.06 9.82 -4.47
N TYR A 705 14.50 9.14 -3.45
CA TYR A 705 14.78 7.73 -3.17
C TYR A 705 13.84 6.74 -3.88
N ASN A 706 12.68 7.22 -4.36
CA ASN A 706 11.72 6.38 -5.08
C ASN A 706 12.11 6.15 -6.55
N ARG A 707 12.77 7.12 -7.20
CA ARG A 707 13.13 7.02 -8.62
C ARG A 707 14.29 6.04 -8.87
N ARG A 708 14.26 5.34 -10.00
CA ARG A 708 15.42 4.59 -10.51
C ARG A 708 16.49 5.54 -11.07
N ILE A 709 17.72 5.08 -11.07
CA ILE A 709 18.85 5.77 -11.71
C ILE A 709 19.28 4.95 -12.92
N SER A 710 19.30 5.58 -14.09
CA SER A 710 19.71 4.95 -15.36
C SER A 710 20.81 5.77 -16.01
N GLU A 711 21.73 5.10 -16.72
CA GLU A 711 22.74 5.71 -17.57
C GLU A 711 22.57 5.26 -19.00
N ASP A 712 22.88 6.14 -19.94
CA ASP A 712 22.87 5.83 -21.37
C ASP A 712 24.23 5.25 -21.78
N GLU A 713 24.24 3.99 -22.18
CA GLU A 713 25.42 3.32 -22.70
C GLU A 713 25.21 2.98 -24.18
N GLY A 714 25.73 3.81 -25.05
CA GLY A 714 25.69 3.59 -26.50
C GLY A 714 24.28 3.66 -27.11
N GLY A 715 23.41 4.56 -26.59
CA GLY A 715 22.03 4.75 -27.06
C GLY A 715 21.02 3.80 -26.43
N VAL A 716 21.42 3.00 -25.44
CA VAL A 716 20.53 2.12 -24.66
C VAL A 716 20.57 2.56 -23.20
N SER A 717 19.40 2.95 -22.67
CA SER A 717 19.27 3.32 -21.26
C SER A 717 19.36 2.06 -20.39
N LYS A 718 20.39 1.98 -19.54
CA LYS A 718 20.59 0.88 -18.58
C LYS A 718 20.33 1.37 -17.16
N VAL A 719 19.49 0.64 -16.44
CA VAL A 719 19.22 0.91 -15.04
C VAL A 719 20.43 0.52 -14.20
N LYS A 720 21.03 1.49 -13.50
CA LYS A 720 22.17 1.28 -12.57
C LYS A 720 21.73 1.03 -11.15
N GLU A 721 20.64 1.66 -10.72
CA GLU A 721 20.06 1.46 -9.41
C GLU A 721 18.53 1.60 -9.46
N GLN A 722 17.81 0.66 -8.85
CA GLN A 722 16.37 0.77 -8.63
C GLN A 722 16.05 1.76 -7.51
N GLY A 723 14.82 2.32 -7.51
CA GLY A 723 14.36 3.11 -6.38
C GLY A 723 14.42 2.29 -5.08
N TRP A 724 14.71 2.94 -3.94
CA TRP A 724 14.83 2.24 -2.66
C TRP A 724 13.50 1.80 -2.06
N PHE A 725 12.39 2.40 -2.48
CA PHE A 725 11.06 2.07 -2.00
C PHE A 725 10.42 0.95 -2.83
N GLN A 726 11.19 -0.12 -3.06
CA GLN A 726 10.71 -1.36 -3.66
C GLN A 726 10.45 -2.40 -2.57
N ARG A 727 9.44 -3.24 -2.78
CA ARG A 727 9.13 -4.36 -1.89
C ARG A 727 10.36 -5.22 -1.67
N GLY A 728 10.59 -5.64 -0.44
CA GLY A 728 11.76 -6.42 -0.04
C GLY A 728 13.02 -5.59 0.27
N THR A 729 13.01 -4.27 0.03
CA THR A 729 14.16 -3.42 0.41
C THR A 729 14.15 -3.17 1.92
N MET A 730 15.24 -3.51 2.60
CA MET A 730 15.42 -3.21 4.02
C MET A 730 15.99 -1.82 4.22
N LEU A 731 15.37 -1.04 5.10
CA LEU A 731 15.72 0.35 5.37
C LEU A 731 15.87 0.62 6.88
N ILE A 732 16.74 1.57 7.20
CA ILE A 732 16.76 2.26 8.49
C ILE A 732 16.28 3.68 8.24
N VAL A 733 15.28 4.12 8.99
CA VAL A 733 14.72 5.48 8.87
C VAL A 733 14.94 6.22 10.17
N HIS A 734 15.50 7.43 10.07
CA HIS A 734 15.75 8.33 11.19
C HIS A 734 14.66 9.41 11.27
N GLY A 735 14.07 9.60 12.45
CA GLY A 735 12.95 10.50 12.61
C GLY A 735 12.29 10.39 13.99
N PHE A 736 10.98 10.61 14.04
CA PHE A 736 10.18 10.53 15.27
C PHE A 736 8.78 9.95 15.00
N ARG A 737 8.15 9.39 16.02
CA ARG A 737 6.76 8.93 15.96
C ARG A 737 5.79 10.11 16.13
N ARG A 738 4.68 10.09 15.39
CA ARG A 738 3.52 10.96 15.56
C ARG A 738 2.24 10.15 15.30
N GLY A 739 1.51 9.84 16.36
CA GLY A 739 0.37 8.92 16.30
C GLY A 739 0.81 7.57 15.75
N ASP A 740 0.12 7.09 14.70
CA ASP A 740 0.39 5.80 14.05
C ASP A 740 1.44 5.86 12.94
N MET A 741 2.10 7.01 12.75
CA MET A 741 3.10 7.19 11.71
C MET A 741 4.48 7.51 12.28
N PHE A 742 5.51 7.08 11.54
CA PHE A 742 6.86 7.54 11.74
C PHE A 742 7.21 8.61 10.72
N VAL A 743 7.71 9.75 11.15
CA VAL A 743 8.02 10.91 10.29
C VAL A 743 9.54 11.01 10.12
N GLU A 744 10.01 10.83 8.88
CA GLU A 744 11.42 11.06 8.58
C GLU A 744 11.81 12.50 8.88
N LYS A 745 12.88 12.68 9.63
CA LYS A 745 13.39 14.01 10.01
C LYS A 745 14.88 13.98 10.28
N THR A 746 15.56 15.04 9.83
CA THR A 746 16.95 15.35 10.21
C THR A 746 17.09 16.84 10.51
N TYR A 747 18.07 17.18 11.33
CA TYR A 747 18.44 18.55 11.60
C TYR A 747 19.84 18.84 11.09
N ARG A 748 20.08 20.06 10.56
CA ARG A 748 21.38 20.44 9.92
C ARG A 748 22.62 20.21 10.79
N LYS A 749 22.46 20.15 12.11
CA LYS A 749 23.57 19.93 13.06
C LYS A 749 23.82 18.46 13.41
N THR A 750 22.97 17.56 12.95
CA THR A 750 23.15 16.12 13.18
C THR A 750 23.88 15.50 11.99
N LYS A 751 24.89 14.67 12.24
CA LYS A 751 25.58 13.90 11.20
C LYS A 751 24.76 12.72 10.67
N ALA A 752 23.56 12.49 11.22
CA ALA A 752 22.69 11.40 10.81
C ALA A 752 21.95 11.75 9.50
N HIS A 753 21.87 10.81 8.59
CA HIS A 753 21.02 10.87 7.40
C HIS A 753 19.63 10.34 7.72
N GLY A 754 18.61 10.82 7.01
CA GLY A 754 17.21 10.44 7.26
C GLY A 754 16.89 9.01 6.82
N LEU A 755 17.69 8.45 5.91
CA LEU A 755 17.43 7.14 5.32
C LEU A 755 18.74 6.42 4.99
N TYR A 756 18.78 5.13 5.35
CA TYR A 756 19.85 4.22 4.98
C TYR A 756 19.25 2.94 4.37
N LYS A 757 19.83 2.46 3.29
CA LYS A 757 19.51 1.16 2.70
C LYS A 757 20.46 0.12 3.28
N ILE A 758 19.92 -0.93 3.87
CA ILE A 758 20.67 -2.09 4.33
C ILE A 758 21.04 -2.93 3.10
N THR A 759 22.33 -3.17 2.91
CA THR A 759 22.86 -3.90 1.75
C THR A 759 23.21 -5.34 2.07
N SER A 760 23.59 -5.64 3.31
CA SER A 760 23.77 -7.01 3.78
C SER A 760 23.70 -7.10 5.31
N ILE A 761 23.39 -8.31 5.79
CA ILE A 761 23.41 -8.68 7.21
C ILE A 761 24.32 -9.91 7.33
N GLY A 762 25.41 -9.78 8.07
CA GLY A 762 26.36 -10.86 8.33
C GLY A 762 25.88 -11.83 9.40
N ASN A 763 26.49 -13.02 9.46
CA ASN A 763 26.13 -14.08 10.41
C ASN A 763 26.24 -13.66 11.90
N GLY A 764 27.07 -12.67 12.21
CA GLY A 764 27.22 -12.09 13.57
C GLY A 764 26.27 -10.93 13.88
N GLY A 765 25.26 -10.66 13.04
CA GLY A 765 24.32 -9.56 13.23
C GLY A 765 24.87 -8.18 12.85
N ASN A 766 26.02 -8.11 12.20
CA ASN A 766 26.57 -6.86 11.67
C ASN A 766 25.88 -6.50 10.37
N MET A 767 25.49 -5.23 10.25
CA MET A 767 24.89 -4.70 9.02
C MET A 767 25.87 -3.88 8.20
N THR A 768 25.80 -4.01 6.90
CA THR A 768 26.32 -2.98 5.98
C THR A 768 25.15 -2.20 5.41
N PHE A 769 25.28 -0.88 5.32
CA PHE A 769 24.24 0.01 4.83
C PHE A 769 24.86 1.22 4.14
N THR A 770 24.10 1.87 3.29
CA THR A 770 24.50 3.09 2.58
C THR A 770 23.39 4.14 2.64
N HIS A 771 23.78 5.40 2.70
CA HIS A 771 22.88 6.55 2.52
C HIS A 771 23.06 7.19 1.14
N LEU A 772 24.10 6.78 0.41
CA LEU A 772 24.43 7.28 -0.92
C LEU A 772 23.75 6.44 -2.00
N ARG A 773 23.19 7.11 -2.98
CA ARG A 773 22.70 6.50 -4.19
C ARG A 773 23.81 6.39 -5.24
N TYR A 774 23.60 5.55 -6.26
CA TYR A 774 24.55 5.39 -7.35
C TYR A 774 24.99 6.74 -7.94
N GLY A 775 26.30 6.95 -8.06
CA GLY A 775 26.88 8.18 -8.57
C GLY A 775 26.92 9.36 -7.59
N GLU A 776 26.38 9.23 -6.38
CA GLU A 776 26.51 10.25 -5.33
C GLU A 776 27.87 10.11 -4.62
N ILE A 777 28.47 11.25 -4.33
CA ILE A 777 29.73 11.35 -3.55
C ILE A 777 29.39 11.99 -2.21
N GLU A 778 29.99 11.49 -1.14
CA GLU A 778 29.88 12.09 0.19
C GLU A 778 30.45 13.52 0.11
N LYS A 779 29.62 14.52 0.39
CA LYS A 779 30.09 15.90 0.53
C LYS A 779 30.64 16.05 1.93
N GLU A 780 31.97 16.33 2.04
CA GLU A 780 32.65 16.65 3.28
C GLU A 780 31.97 17.76 4.10
#